data_e0451518ff04965953973da923f3cec6
#
_entry.id   e0451518ff04965953973da923f3cec6
#
_cell.length_a   1.000
_cell.length_b   1.000
_cell.length_c   1.000
_cell.angle_alpha   90.00
_cell.angle_beta   90.00
_cell.angle_gamma   90.00
#
_symmetry.space_group_name_H-M   'P 1'
#
loop_
_entity.id
_entity.type
_entity.pdbx_description
1 polymer ?
#
loop_
_entity_poly.entity_id
_entity_poly.type
_entity_poly.pdbx_seq_one_letter_code
_entity_poly.pdbx_strand_id
1 'polypeptide(L)'
;MRSKMCDEFATPHSALQRRWKMSDVRCMMSDVRWKMWLCAVLFTIHCSLFTSCRQEDDRTEIVPARHWVQKTVAVVAPIGDAATKARLERTASWFLENFREAQMHDTLAIDLKITWYDELSADLAELSTRLASDSTVIAVIGPFSNEGVAEFAPACMKTQKPLIAPTATSEDVIRRYAVTTSGQSTNQSPFLWSLTETDVNFTGLLMSGFATESKYYEYQYKDILDDDELTAATCGVFTPDDAYGMTFNYWAPFYAQEVGITLQRNQQFGSSASLLSLLGEYRPVMRESPFVRSSIFCAVETAQQMYDVVRDNRKAMLDDPQLADMLPSTDPDDPANDQFWQLFNATYQTYFAFSGLSEDALTALGPRGTKILQGTEGFSPYADPGTGFELSYKTRFSQLPTFAECKFYDALMLAAFAASYVEHRPTAEATLHSSFNQAIIAITSGSAAAPMGGSAWDATAMEIYLSALERGQLLHFIGASGEIAFDRDTYTAATTTTYVRWQIIDDQIVHRQYFGTTGGRTTDANAAWLYLYNEQQASADFMEQASAGTDHHFVYPARTDQYAVLVQGSDGYINYRHQADVLNIYQALRRGGFDDDHIILITDATMAAQSRNPEPGTVRNAPGGPDLLGGTDQLPKAVVDYDSRDLSARDIADILMGRASSRLPVVLPQGEGHNVLFYWSGHGRSQSQGGADEFVWRDDYAGQGFTASMLRQTASQMKFRKLCIAAEPCYGERVIRAIEGIPGVIAMSGASAAEQSWADHWNNDARIWMCDRFSLNLVTCLTDNPQSNFRDIFLYCAQHTLGSHAKIVNADHYGNLFTTGPAEFIRYNNK
;
A
#
# COMPACT_ATOMS: atom_id res chain seq x y z
N MET A 1 -44.57 -26.47 22.50
CA MET A 1 -44.02 -25.53 21.50
C MET A 1 -43.21 -26.21 20.39
N ARG A 2 -43.49 -27.42 20.02
CA ARG A 2 -42.77 -28.21 19.00
C ARG A 2 -43.69 -28.71 17.89
N SER A 3 -44.85 -28.07 17.64
CA SER A 3 -45.80 -28.50 16.60
C SER A 3 -46.37 -27.36 15.74
N LYS A 4 -45.74 -26.20 15.71
CA LYS A 4 -46.15 -25.06 14.87
C LYS A 4 -45.09 -24.52 13.93
N MET A 5 -43.93 -25.18 13.78
CA MET A 5 -42.85 -24.74 12.86
C MET A 5 -42.67 -25.62 11.62
N CYS A 6 -43.60 -26.53 11.35
CA CYS A 6 -43.51 -27.39 10.13
C CYS A 6 -44.48 -27.03 8.98
N ASP A 7 -45.31 -26.00 9.13
CA ASP A 7 -46.34 -25.72 8.10
C ASP A 7 -46.06 -24.47 7.21
N GLU A 8 -44.92 -23.80 7.36
CA GLU A 8 -44.58 -22.60 6.55
C GLU A 8 -43.53 -22.83 5.44
N PHE A 9 -43.06 -24.06 5.23
CA PHE A 9 -42.10 -24.36 4.15
C PHE A 9 -42.64 -25.32 3.07
N ALA A 10 -43.97 -25.44 2.92
CA ALA A 10 -44.59 -26.30 1.94
C ALA A 10 -45.38 -25.53 0.85
N THR A 11 -44.74 -24.59 0.17
CA THR A 11 -45.20 -24.18 -1.17
C THR A 11 -44.07 -23.41 -1.86
N PRO A 12 -43.35 -23.98 -2.79
CA PRO A 12 -43.67 -23.78 -4.21
C PRO A 12 -43.46 -25.00 -5.12
N HIS A 13 -44.03 -26.15 -4.82
CA HIS A 13 -43.89 -27.31 -5.73
C HIS A 13 -45.14 -27.59 -6.56
N SER A 14 -46.23 -26.80 -6.46
CA SER A 14 -47.47 -27.02 -7.18
C SER A 14 -47.60 -26.33 -8.55
N ALA A 15 -46.58 -25.59 -9.01
CA ALA A 15 -46.64 -24.85 -10.29
C ALA A 15 -45.89 -25.53 -11.45
N LEU A 16 -45.32 -26.72 -11.27
CA LEU A 16 -44.51 -27.38 -12.32
C LEU A 16 -45.09 -28.71 -12.83
N GLN A 17 -46.37 -28.98 -12.54
CA GLN A 17 -47.08 -30.09 -13.19
C GLN A 17 -48.12 -29.60 -14.20
N ARG A 18 -47.73 -28.74 -15.15
CA ARG A 18 -48.46 -28.67 -16.44
C ARG A 18 -47.90 -29.75 -17.37
N ARG A 19 -48.68 -30.81 -17.56
CA ARG A 19 -48.48 -31.80 -18.62
C ARG A 19 -48.44 -31.07 -19.97
N TRP A 20 -47.25 -30.95 -20.57
CA TRP A 20 -47.11 -30.53 -21.95
C TRP A 20 -47.74 -31.57 -22.86
N LYS A 21 -48.64 -31.14 -23.75
CA LYS A 21 -49.19 -32.04 -24.75
C LYS A 21 -48.07 -32.43 -25.72
N MET A 22 -48.10 -33.66 -26.20
CA MET A 22 -47.10 -34.23 -27.10
C MET A 22 -46.92 -33.45 -28.41
N SER A 23 -47.90 -32.58 -28.78
CA SER A 23 -47.84 -31.63 -29.90
C SER A 23 -46.83 -30.47 -29.65
N ASP A 24 -46.67 -30.02 -28.38
CA ASP A 24 -45.81 -28.88 -28.04
C ASP A 24 -44.34 -29.30 -28.06
N VAL A 25 -44.06 -30.55 -27.68
CA VAL A 25 -42.71 -31.11 -27.73
C VAL A 25 -42.23 -31.32 -29.18
N ARG A 26 -43.16 -31.72 -30.10
CA ARG A 26 -42.80 -31.81 -31.52
C ARG A 26 -42.52 -30.47 -32.15
N CYS A 27 -43.25 -29.42 -31.80
CA CYS A 27 -43.02 -28.08 -32.30
C CYS A 27 -41.68 -27.52 -31.82
N MET A 28 -41.34 -27.69 -30.53
CA MET A 28 -40.03 -27.28 -30.01
C MET A 28 -38.86 -28.07 -30.60
N MET A 29 -39.05 -29.39 -30.85
CA MET A 29 -38.01 -30.21 -31.48
C MET A 29 -37.80 -29.85 -32.96
N SER A 30 -38.85 -29.41 -33.67
CA SER A 30 -38.71 -28.92 -35.03
C SER A 30 -37.94 -27.57 -35.08
N ASP A 31 -38.21 -26.72 -34.15
CA ASP A 31 -37.54 -25.39 -34.05
C ASP A 31 -36.05 -25.50 -33.68
N VAL A 32 -35.72 -26.48 -32.79
CA VAL A 32 -34.30 -26.74 -32.44
C VAL A 32 -33.56 -27.37 -33.61
N ARG A 33 -34.19 -28.31 -34.33
CA ARG A 33 -33.58 -28.89 -35.52
C ARG A 33 -33.38 -27.87 -36.65
N TRP A 34 -34.30 -26.94 -36.84
CA TRP A 34 -34.14 -25.86 -37.80
C TRP A 34 -33.03 -24.88 -37.43
N LYS A 35 -32.96 -24.49 -36.16
CA LYS A 35 -31.87 -23.66 -35.65
C LYS A 35 -30.51 -24.34 -35.72
N MET A 36 -30.42 -25.62 -35.38
CA MET A 36 -29.19 -26.41 -35.55
C MET A 36 -28.83 -26.59 -37.04
N TRP A 37 -29.82 -26.77 -37.93
CA TRP A 37 -29.59 -26.85 -39.37
C TRP A 37 -29.14 -25.49 -39.93
N LEU A 38 -29.76 -24.41 -39.49
CA LEU A 38 -29.35 -23.04 -39.85
C LEU A 38 -27.92 -22.70 -39.36
N CYS A 39 -27.59 -23.10 -38.13
CA CYS A 39 -26.24 -22.96 -37.60
C CYS A 39 -25.22 -23.80 -38.36
N ALA A 40 -25.59 -25.06 -38.72
CA ALA A 40 -24.73 -25.92 -39.52
C ALA A 40 -24.54 -25.36 -40.94
N VAL A 41 -25.59 -24.84 -41.55
CA VAL A 41 -25.50 -24.19 -42.88
C VAL A 41 -24.73 -22.89 -42.81
N LEU A 42 -24.95 -22.05 -41.82
CA LEU A 42 -24.17 -20.84 -41.63
C LEU A 42 -22.69 -21.13 -41.32
N PHE A 43 -22.41 -22.19 -40.54
CA PHE A 43 -21.04 -22.63 -40.27
C PHE A 43 -20.36 -23.18 -41.53
N THR A 44 -21.11 -23.95 -42.36
CA THR A 44 -20.59 -24.48 -43.62
C THR A 44 -20.42 -23.38 -44.68
N ILE A 45 -21.30 -22.36 -44.73
CA ILE A 45 -21.14 -21.18 -45.56
C ILE A 45 -19.97 -20.33 -45.05
N HIS A 46 -19.79 -20.20 -43.73
CA HIS A 46 -18.65 -19.49 -43.14
C HIS A 46 -17.33 -20.20 -43.46
N CYS A 47 -17.28 -21.54 -43.27
CA CYS A 47 -16.13 -22.35 -43.65
C CYS A 47 -15.86 -22.34 -45.17
N SER A 48 -16.91 -22.34 -46.03
CA SER A 48 -16.73 -22.31 -47.47
C SER A 48 -16.35 -20.91 -47.98
N LEU A 49 -16.74 -19.83 -47.32
CA LEU A 49 -16.24 -18.48 -47.59
C LEU A 49 -14.76 -18.30 -47.22
N PHE A 50 -14.30 -18.98 -46.16
CA PHE A 50 -12.88 -19.01 -45.79
C PHE A 50 -12.04 -19.93 -46.70
N THR A 51 -12.64 -20.98 -47.31
CA THR A 51 -11.92 -21.86 -48.21
C THR A 51 -11.92 -21.39 -49.67
N SER A 52 -12.84 -20.48 -50.06
CA SER A 52 -12.89 -19.96 -51.44
C SER A 52 -11.97 -18.73 -51.68
N CYS A 53 -11.30 -18.22 -50.66
CA CYS A 53 -10.28 -17.17 -50.78
C CYS A 53 -8.85 -17.71 -50.77
N ARG A 54 -8.62 -19.01 -50.91
CA ARG A 54 -7.33 -19.55 -51.30
C ARG A 54 -7.24 -19.59 -52.82
N GLN A 55 -7.15 -18.46 -53.47
CA GLN A 55 -6.27 -18.35 -54.63
C GLN A 55 -4.87 -18.46 -54.06
N GLU A 56 -4.18 -19.56 -54.37
CA GLU A 56 -2.73 -19.63 -54.26
C GLU A 56 -2.14 -18.53 -55.13
N ASP A 57 -2.10 -17.32 -54.60
CA ASP A 57 -1.14 -16.33 -55.07
C ASP A 57 0.22 -16.88 -54.59
N ASP A 58 0.98 -17.37 -55.55
CA ASP A 58 2.41 -17.71 -55.40
C ASP A 58 3.27 -16.46 -55.13
N ARG A 59 2.73 -15.56 -54.32
CA ARG A 59 3.51 -14.57 -53.61
C ARG A 59 4.01 -15.29 -52.40
N THR A 60 5.25 -15.77 -52.43
CA THR A 60 6.03 -15.92 -51.21
C THR A 60 5.83 -14.62 -50.43
N GLU A 61 5.00 -14.63 -49.40
CA GLU A 61 5.02 -13.57 -48.40
C GLU A 61 6.47 -13.49 -47.95
N ILE A 62 7.14 -12.42 -48.42
CA ILE A 62 8.45 -12.09 -47.94
C ILE A 62 8.17 -11.65 -46.48
N VAL A 63 8.16 -12.62 -45.55
CA VAL A 63 8.20 -12.30 -44.13
C VAL A 63 9.43 -11.42 -43.97
N PRO A 64 9.30 -10.13 -43.68
CA PRO A 64 10.46 -9.25 -43.56
C PRO A 64 11.42 -9.89 -42.57
N ALA A 65 12.71 -9.94 -42.94
CA ALA A 65 13.73 -10.52 -42.10
C ALA A 65 13.67 -9.82 -40.72
N ARG A 66 13.47 -10.58 -39.67
CA ARG A 66 13.39 -10.06 -38.29
C ARG A 66 14.69 -9.35 -37.97
N HIS A 67 14.58 -8.10 -37.52
CA HIS A 67 15.72 -7.32 -37.07
C HIS A 67 15.86 -7.42 -35.56
N TRP A 68 16.91 -8.10 -35.09
CA TRP A 68 17.26 -8.20 -33.67
C TRP A 68 18.16 -7.04 -33.27
N VAL A 69 17.74 -6.29 -32.26
CA VAL A 69 18.53 -5.22 -31.63
C VAL A 69 19.07 -5.72 -30.30
N GLN A 70 20.39 -5.87 -30.21
CA GLN A 70 21.02 -6.29 -28.97
C GLN A 70 21.04 -5.15 -27.96
N LYS A 71 20.59 -5.44 -26.74
CA LYS A 71 20.66 -4.57 -25.56
C LYS A 71 21.33 -5.32 -24.41
N THR A 72 22.15 -4.62 -23.67
CA THR A 72 22.86 -5.23 -22.51
C THR A 72 22.38 -4.62 -21.21
N VAL A 73 22.03 -5.46 -20.24
CA VAL A 73 21.82 -5.10 -18.84
C VAL A 73 22.94 -5.64 -17.98
N ALA A 74 23.37 -4.88 -17.00
CA ALA A 74 24.31 -5.33 -15.99
C ALA A 74 23.53 -5.78 -14.75
N VAL A 75 23.68 -7.03 -14.32
CA VAL A 75 23.07 -7.54 -13.10
C VAL A 75 24.12 -7.58 -12.01
N VAL A 76 23.89 -6.84 -10.95
CA VAL A 76 24.73 -6.77 -9.74
C VAL A 76 23.97 -7.47 -8.62
N ALA A 77 24.40 -8.66 -8.24
CA ALA A 77 23.68 -9.54 -7.34
C ALA A 77 24.64 -10.33 -6.43
N PRO A 78 24.17 -10.92 -5.31
CA PRO A 78 25.02 -11.68 -4.38
C PRO A 78 25.39 -13.07 -4.95
N ILE A 79 26.09 -13.08 -6.09
CA ILE A 79 26.47 -14.30 -6.82
C ILE A 79 27.72 -15.00 -6.28
N GLY A 80 28.34 -14.45 -5.25
CA GLY A 80 29.37 -15.15 -4.47
C GLY A 80 28.79 -16.39 -3.77
N ASP A 81 27.51 -16.41 -3.42
CA ASP A 81 26.81 -17.61 -3.00
C ASP A 81 26.35 -18.44 -4.21
N ALA A 82 26.82 -19.70 -4.29
CA ALA A 82 26.55 -20.56 -5.43
C ALA A 82 25.07 -20.95 -5.58
N ALA A 83 24.33 -21.08 -4.47
CA ALA A 83 22.92 -21.43 -4.50
C ALA A 83 22.08 -20.25 -5.02
N THR A 84 22.31 -19.06 -4.50
CA THR A 84 21.68 -17.81 -4.97
C THR A 84 21.99 -17.56 -6.44
N LYS A 85 23.25 -17.71 -6.85
CA LYS A 85 23.66 -17.60 -8.25
C LYS A 85 22.87 -18.55 -9.16
N ALA A 86 22.80 -19.83 -8.81
CA ALA A 86 22.09 -20.82 -9.60
C ALA A 86 20.59 -20.51 -9.72
N ARG A 87 19.97 -19.99 -8.65
CA ARG A 87 18.58 -19.56 -8.64
C ARG A 87 18.34 -18.37 -9.57
N LEU A 88 19.15 -17.34 -9.47
CA LEU A 88 19.00 -16.14 -10.31
C LEU A 88 19.30 -16.44 -11.78
N GLU A 89 20.32 -17.26 -12.09
CA GLU A 89 20.65 -17.66 -13.46
C GLU A 89 19.52 -18.47 -14.13
N ARG A 90 18.87 -19.40 -13.39
CA ARG A 90 17.72 -20.15 -13.94
C ARG A 90 16.50 -19.25 -14.15
N THR A 91 16.26 -18.31 -13.23
CA THR A 91 15.17 -17.32 -13.35
C THR A 91 15.39 -16.43 -14.57
N ALA A 92 16.61 -15.91 -14.76
CA ALA A 92 16.98 -15.17 -15.96
C ALA A 92 16.82 -15.97 -17.25
N SER A 93 17.24 -17.24 -17.23
CA SER A 93 17.10 -18.12 -18.40
C SER A 93 15.64 -18.33 -18.77
N TRP A 94 14.76 -18.53 -17.78
CA TRP A 94 13.33 -18.67 -18.02
C TRP A 94 12.69 -17.39 -18.53
N PHE A 95 13.09 -16.25 -17.97
CA PHE A 95 12.65 -14.94 -18.49
C PHE A 95 13.04 -14.76 -19.96
N LEU A 96 14.32 -15.02 -20.32
CA LEU A 96 14.81 -14.85 -21.68
C LEU A 96 14.12 -15.78 -22.68
N GLU A 97 13.78 -17.00 -22.25
CA GLU A 97 12.98 -17.95 -23.04
C GLU A 97 11.59 -17.36 -23.35
N ASN A 98 10.84 -16.95 -22.31
CA ASN A 98 9.53 -16.35 -22.47
C ASN A 98 9.57 -15.06 -23.30
N PHE A 99 10.55 -14.19 -23.03
CA PHE A 99 10.69 -12.93 -23.75
C PHE A 99 11.02 -13.12 -25.25
N ARG A 100 11.84 -14.13 -25.56
CA ARG A 100 12.14 -14.47 -26.94
C ARG A 100 10.93 -15.06 -27.66
N GLU A 101 10.17 -15.91 -26.99
CA GLU A 101 8.93 -16.49 -27.53
C GLU A 101 7.89 -15.42 -27.79
N ALA A 102 7.69 -14.47 -26.86
CA ALA A 102 6.76 -13.36 -26.97
C ALA A 102 6.98 -12.47 -28.21
N GLN A 103 8.22 -12.42 -28.72
CA GLN A 103 8.60 -11.61 -29.88
C GLN A 103 8.64 -12.41 -31.20
N MET A 104 8.07 -13.62 -31.22
CA MET A 104 8.17 -14.50 -32.42
C MET A 104 7.51 -13.92 -33.67
N HIS A 105 6.60 -12.99 -33.51
CA HIS A 105 5.88 -12.35 -34.64
C HIS A 105 6.30 -10.90 -34.92
N ASP A 106 7.22 -10.35 -34.13
CA ASP A 106 7.66 -8.97 -34.27
C ASP A 106 8.67 -8.80 -35.40
N THR A 107 8.60 -7.70 -36.13
CA THR A 107 9.58 -7.32 -37.16
C THR A 107 10.85 -6.72 -36.55
N LEU A 108 10.72 -6.03 -35.43
CA LEU A 108 11.79 -5.47 -34.62
C LEU A 108 11.74 -6.15 -33.25
N ALA A 109 12.76 -6.89 -32.89
CA ALA A 109 12.85 -7.66 -31.67
C ALA A 109 14.09 -7.30 -30.84
N ILE A 110 13.99 -7.38 -29.55
CA ILE A 110 15.10 -7.10 -28.62
C ILE A 110 15.79 -8.41 -28.22
N ASP A 111 17.11 -8.48 -28.45
CA ASP A 111 17.98 -9.51 -27.93
C ASP A 111 18.65 -9.01 -26.64
N LEU A 112 18.07 -9.35 -25.49
CA LEU A 112 18.54 -8.88 -24.18
C LEU A 112 19.69 -9.75 -23.71
N LYS A 113 20.86 -9.13 -23.52
CA LYS A 113 22.06 -9.75 -22.98
C LYS A 113 22.26 -9.36 -21.52
N ILE A 114 22.51 -10.33 -20.68
CA ILE A 114 22.78 -10.15 -19.24
C ILE A 114 24.27 -10.32 -18.97
N THR A 115 24.87 -9.36 -18.27
CA THR A 115 26.22 -9.45 -17.73
C THR A 115 26.16 -9.44 -16.22
N TRP A 116 26.84 -10.39 -15.57
CA TRP A 116 26.76 -10.63 -14.13
C TRP A 116 27.96 -10.07 -13.39
N TYR A 117 27.69 -9.44 -12.24
CA TYR A 117 28.68 -8.90 -11.32
C TYR A 117 28.28 -9.26 -9.89
N ASP A 118 29.29 -9.55 -9.05
CA ASP A 118 29.07 -9.87 -7.65
C ASP A 118 28.96 -8.60 -6.81
N GLU A 119 27.83 -8.41 -6.13
CA GLU A 119 27.62 -7.26 -5.25
C GLU A 119 28.42 -7.35 -3.94
N LEU A 120 28.91 -8.53 -3.56
CA LEU A 120 29.76 -8.73 -2.40
C LEU A 120 31.25 -8.48 -2.72
N SER A 121 31.55 -8.00 -3.91
CA SER A 121 32.92 -7.66 -4.32
C SER A 121 33.47 -6.47 -3.53
N ALA A 122 34.74 -6.56 -3.13
CA ALA A 122 35.45 -5.48 -2.43
C ALA A 122 35.57 -4.18 -3.26
N ASP A 123 35.40 -4.26 -4.59
CA ASP A 123 35.56 -3.13 -5.53
C ASP A 123 34.21 -2.56 -5.99
N LEU A 124 33.18 -2.62 -5.16
CA LEU A 124 31.80 -2.23 -5.52
C LEU A 124 31.71 -0.75 -5.97
N ALA A 125 32.42 0.16 -5.32
CA ALA A 125 32.48 1.58 -5.67
C ALA A 125 33.09 1.84 -7.06
N GLU A 126 34.16 1.11 -7.41
CA GLU A 126 34.77 1.18 -8.75
C GLU A 126 33.84 0.61 -9.81
N LEU A 127 33.18 -0.51 -9.48
CA LEU A 127 32.20 -1.16 -10.33
C LEU A 127 31.00 -0.21 -10.62
N SER A 128 30.48 0.48 -9.62
CA SER A 128 29.38 1.44 -9.75
C SER A 128 29.72 2.55 -10.76
N THR A 129 30.89 3.16 -10.60
CA THR A 129 31.37 4.23 -11.49
C THR A 129 31.54 3.73 -12.93
N ARG A 130 32.10 2.53 -13.11
CA ARG A 130 32.31 1.92 -14.42
C ARG A 130 30.99 1.62 -15.12
N LEU A 131 30.05 0.92 -14.44
CA LEU A 131 28.76 0.56 -15.03
C LEU A 131 27.87 1.79 -15.30
N ALA A 132 27.87 2.78 -14.41
CA ALA A 132 27.14 4.01 -14.62
C ALA A 132 27.63 4.78 -15.87
N SER A 133 28.92 4.70 -16.19
CA SER A 133 29.53 5.40 -17.32
C SER A 133 29.51 4.59 -18.64
N ASP A 134 29.23 3.28 -18.59
CA ASP A 134 29.23 2.38 -19.74
C ASP A 134 27.98 2.62 -20.61
N SER A 135 28.16 3.21 -21.79
CA SER A 135 27.07 3.49 -22.74
C SER A 135 26.48 2.24 -23.39
N THR A 136 27.17 1.09 -23.33
CA THR A 136 26.65 -0.16 -23.88
C THR A 136 25.64 -0.85 -22.94
N VAL A 137 25.67 -0.50 -21.66
CA VAL A 137 24.75 -0.98 -20.64
C VAL A 137 23.55 -0.05 -20.56
N ILE A 138 22.35 -0.53 -20.85
CA ILE A 138 21.11 0.27 -20.85
C ILE A 138 20.56 0.53 -19.44
N ALA A 139 20.71 -0.43 -18.54
CA ALA A 139 20.30 -0.36 -17.15
C ALA A 139 21.17 -1.26 -16.26
N VAL A 140 21.29 -0.88 -14.99
CA VAL A 140 21.83 -1.74 -13.94
C VAL A 140 20.66 -2.33 -13.17
N ILE A 141 20.58 -3.66 -13.08
CA ILE A 141 19.61 -4.40 -12.27
C ILE A 141 20.32 -4.87 -10.99
N GLY A 142 19.81 -4.49 -9.85
CA GLY A 142 20.51 -4.58 -8.57
C GLY A 142 21.32 -3.31 -8.31
N PRO A 143 22.10 -3.25 -7.22
CA PRO A 143 22.26 -4.28 -6.18
C PRO A 143 20.97 -4.71 -5.51
N PHE A 144 21.00 -5.88 -4.87
CA PHE A 144 19.83 -6.44 -4.16
C PHE A 144 19.78 -5.94 -2.71
N SER A 145 20.91 -5.62 -2.11
CA SER A 145 21.01 -5.06 -0.74
C SER A 145 20.80 -3.55 -0.72
N ASN A 146 20.39 -3.04 0.45
CA ASN A 146 20.25 -1.60 0.68
C ASN A 146 21.61 -0.87 0.60
N GLU A 147 22.67 -1.47 1.16
CA GLU A 147 24.03 -0.95 1.15
C GLU A 147 24.57 -0.87 -0.27
N GLY A 148 24.35 -1.92 -1.06
CA GLY A 148 24.72 -1.92 -2.47
C GLY A 148 24.04 -0.82 -3.27
N VAL A 149 22.75 -0.60 -3.05
CA VAL A 149 22.01 0.51 -3.69
C VAL A 149 22.58 1.86 -3.25
N ALA A 150 22.88 2.04 -1.96
CA ALA A 150 23.46 3.27 -1.45
C ALA A 150 24.81 3.59 -2.11
N GLU A 151 25.61 2.56 -2.44
CA GLU A 151 26.89 2.69 -3.14
C GLU A 151 26.74 3.01 -4.63
N PHE A 152 25.74 2.41 -5.31
CA PHE A 152 25.52 2.59 -6.74
C PHE A 152 24.78 3.87 -7.11
N ALA A 153 23.83 4.29 -6.29
CA ALA A 153 22.93 5.38 -6.61
C ALA A 153 23.65 6.72 -6.93
N PRO A 154 24.72 7.15 -6.23
CA PRO A 154 25.41 8.40 -6.55
C PRO A 154 26.01 8.44 -7.97
N ALA A 155 26.59 7.33 -8.43
CA ALA A 155 27.16 7.24 -9.78
C ALA A 155 26.07 7.19 -10.85
N CYS A 156 25.00 6.43 -10.62
CA CYS A 156 23.85 6.33 -11.53
C CYS A 156 23.08 7.66 -11.60
N MET A 157 22.91 8.37 -10.50
CA MET A 157 22.31 9.72 -10.48
C MET A 157 23.05 10.69 -11.39
N LYS A 158 24.38 10.71 -11.30
CA LYS A 158 25.23 11.61 -12.08
C LYS A 158 25.12 11.38 -13.58
N THR A 159 24.98 10.14 -14.00
CA THR A 159 24.88 9.74 -15.42
C THR A 159 23.44 9.53 -15.92
N GLN A 160 22.47 9.61 -15.00
CA GLN A 160 21.07 9.26 -15.23
C GLN A 160 20.89 7.79 -15.71
N LYS A 161 21.82 6.91 -15.34
CA LYS A 161 21.73 5.49 -15.62
C LYS A 161 20.56 4.87 -14.85
N PRO A 162 19.59 4.20 -15.49
CA PRO A 162 18.55 3.47 -14.77
C PRO A 162 19.17 2.44 -13.82
N LEU A 163 18.83 2.56 -12.54
CA LEU A 163 19.19 1.66 -11.48
C LEU A 163 17.91 0.98 -10.97
N ILE A 164 17.70 -0.28 -11.32
CA ILE A 164 16.52 -1.05 -10.95
C ILE A 164 16.88 -1.94 -9.78
N ALA A 165 16.44 -1.57 -8.58
CA ALA A 165 16.73 -2.29 -7.34
C ALA A 165 15.60 -3.30 -7.04
N PRO A 166 15.86 -4.63 -7.12
CA PRO A 166 14.79 -5.62 -6.97
C PRO A 166 14.25 -5.69 -5.53
N THR A 167 15.13 -5.66 -4.53
CA THR A 167 14.80 -6.02 -3.15
C THR A 167 15.22 -5.00 -2.10
N ALA A 168 15.70 -3.82 -2.51
CA ALA A 168 16.04 -2.77 -1.56
C ALA A 168 14.78 -2.14 -0.97
N THR A 169 14.72 -2.03 0.36
CA THR A 169 13.53 -1.63 1.12
C THR A 169 13.79 -0.54 2.15
N SER A 170 15.06 -0.16 2.38
CA SER A 170 15.40 0.88 3.37
C SER A 170 14.85 2.24 2.98
N GLU A 171 14.02 2.82 3.84
CA GLU A 171 13.46 4.15 3.63
C GLU A 171 14.56 5.20 3.46
N ASP A 172 15.58 5.19 4.33
CA ASP A 172 16.66 6.18 4.29
C ASP A 172 17.46 6.14 2.99
N VAL A 173 17.72 4.93 2.47
CA VAL A 173 18.46 4.74 1.22
C VAL A 173 17.60 5.16 0.02
N ILE A 174 16.36 4.66 -0.06
CA ILE A 174 15.49 4.83 -1.23
C ILE A 174 15.00 6.28 -1.34
N ARG A 175 14.46 6.85 -0.26
CA ARG A 175 13.87 8.20 -0.28
C ARG A 175 14.88 9.32 -0.41
N ARG A 176 16.15 9.07 -0.15
CA ARG A 176 17.24 10.03 -0.40
C ARG A 176 17.28 10.50 -1.85
N TYR A 177 16.87 9.64 -2.79
CA TYR A 177 16.89 9.90 -4.23
C TYR A 177 15.51 10.19 -4.82
N ALA A 178 14.51 10.43 -3.98
CA ALA A 178 13.19 10.86 -4.41
C ALA A 178 13.28 12.15 -5.24
N VAL A 179 12.50 12.22 -6.31
CA VAL A 179 12.46 13.38 -7.23
C VAL A 179 11.95 14.63 -6.52
N THR A 180 10.98 14.43 -5.61
CA THR A 180 10.45 15.51 -4.76
C THR A 180 10.69 15.14 -3.31
N THR A 181 11.49 15.92 -2.60
CA THR A 181 11.71 15.81 -1.16
C THR A 181 11.31 17.09 -0.49
N SER A 182 10.49 17.01 0.55
CA SER A 182 10.17 18.12 1.49
C SER A 182 9.91 19.48 0.84
N GLY A 183 9.13 19.55 -0.24
CA GLY A 183 8.79 20.80 -0.90
C GLY A 183 9.94 21.47 -1.65
N GLN A 184 11.05 20.79 -1.81
CA GLN A 184 12.10 21.16 -2.75
C GLN A 184 12.03 20.23 -3.95
N SER A 185 11.59 20.76 -5.09
CA SER A 185 11.86 20.11 -6.35
C SER A 185 13.38 20.03 -6.51
N THR A 186 13.92 18.82 -6.49
CA THR A 186 15.35 18.62 -6.66
C THR A 186 15.78 18.80 -8.10
N ASN A 187 14.87 19.06 -9.05
CA ASN A 187 15.10 19.03 -10.49
C ASN A 187 15.80 17.73 -10.96
N GLN A 188 15.75 16.69 -10.17
CA GLN A 188 16.31 15.39 -10.52
C GLN A 188 15.30 14.62 -11.35
N SER A 189 15.77 14.08 -12.47
CA SER A 189 14.99 13.09 -13.20
C SER A 189 15.06 11.75 -12.46
N PRO A 190 13.99 10.95 -12.48
CA PRO A 190 14.01 9.61 -11.89
C PRO A 190 15.11 8.76 -12.53
N PHE A 191 15.83 8.01 -11.73
CA PHE A 191 16.85 7.06 -12.20
C PHE A 191 16.92 5.81 -11.33
N LEU A 192 16.49 5.89 -10.06
CA LEU A 192 16.39 4.77 -9.11
C LEU A 192 14.96 4.24 -9.11
N TRP A 193 14.81 2.92 -9.30
CA TRP A 193 13.56 2.21 -9.43
C TRP A 193 13.58 1.02 -8.48
N SER A 194 13.19 1.22 -7.21
CA SER A 194 13.04 0.10 -6.27
C SER A 194 11.71 -0.60 -6.52
N LEU A 195 11.75 -1.89 -6.83
CA LEU A 195 10.57 -2.70 -7.13
C LEU A 195 9.81 -3.17 -5.89
N THR A 196 10.21 -2.69 -4.73
CA THR A 196 9.62 -3.02 -3.43
C THR A 196 9.29 -1.74 -2.70
N GLU A 197 8.17 -1.71 -1.96
CA GLU A 197 7.89 -0.65 -1.00
C GLU A 197 8.98 -0.60 0.07
N THR A 198 9.11 0.54 0.71
CA THR A 198 9.98 0.64 1.88
C THR A 198 9.40 -0.15 3.07
N ASP A 199 10.24 -0.62 3.99
CA ASP A 199 9.85 -1.40 5.17
C ASP A 199 8.97 -0.61 6.17
N VAL A 200 8.60 0.62 5.86
CA VAL A 200 7.63 1.42 6.62
C VAL A 200 6.29 0.69 6.71
N ASN A 201 5.74 0.27 5.55
CA ASN A 201 4.48 -0.46 5.51
C ASN A 201 4.58 -1.84 6.13
N PHE A 202 5.70 -2.51 5.92
CA PHE A 202 5.96 -3.80 6.52
C PHE A 202 5.96 -3.70 8.06
N THR A 203 6.56 -2.65 8.61
CA THR A 203 6.52 -2.38 10.06
C THR A 203 5.07 -2.19 10.56
N GLY A 204 4.26 -1.43 9.81
CA GLY A 204 2.84 -1.24 10.12
C GLY A 204 2.05 -2.55 10.11
N LEU A 205 2.28 -3.39 9.11
CA LEU A 205 1.66 -4.73 9.02
C LEU A 205 2.01 -5.61 10.22
N LEU A 206 3.27 -5.64 10.62
CA LEU A 206 3.73 -6.43 11.76
C LEU A 206 3.09 -5.98 13.07
N MET A 207 3.07 -4.67 13.33
CA MET A 207 2.44 -4.12 14.56
C MET A 207 0.94 -4.39 14.57
N SER A 208 0.25 -4.27 13.44
CA SER A 208 -1.17 -4.61 13.31
C SER A 208 -1.43 -6.09 13.56
N GLY A 209 -0.54 -6.97 13.10
CA GLY A 209 -0.60 -8.41 13.38
C GLY A 209 -0.57 -8.70 14.88
N PHE A 210 0.35 -8.09 15.61
CA PHE A 210 0.44 -8.24 17.06
C PHE A 210 -0.81 -7.74 17.78
N ALA A 211 -1.32 -6.57 17.40
CA ALA A 211 -2.55 -6.01 17.97
C ALA A 211 -3.74 -6.95 17.77
N THR A 212 -3.89 -7.48 16.56
CA THR A 212 -4.98 -8.40 16.22
C THR A 212 -4.93 -9.66 17.06
N GLU A 213 -3.77 -10.29 17.18
CA GLU A 213 -3.64 -11.50 17.99
C GLU A 213 -3.86 -11.24 19.47
N SER A 214 -3.44 -10.08 19.96
CA SER A 214 -3.72 -9.66 21.33
C SER A 214 -5.21 -9.53 21.59
N LYS A 215 -5.95 -8.89 20.68
CA LYS A 215 -7.40 -8.72 20.81
C LYS A 215 -8.17 -10.05 20.69
N TYR A 216 -7.69 -10.94 19.83
CA TYR A 216 -8.25 -12.28 19.76
C TYR A 216 -8.08 -13.05 21.09
N TYR A 217 -6.91 -12.91 21.72
CA TYR A 217 -6.65 -13.49 23.04
C TYR A 217 -7.56 -12.87 24.11
N GLU A 218 -7.68 -11.55 24.17
CA GLU A 218 -8.57 -10.82 25.05
C GLU A 218 -10.02 -11.32 24.88
N TYR A 219 -10.49 -11.45 23.66
CA TYR A 219 -11.82 -11.97 23.37
C TYR A 219 -12.03 -13.41 23.88
N GLN A 220 -11.03 -14.29 23.68
CA GLN A 220 -11.11 -15.67 24.17
C GLN A 220 -11.18 -15.80 25.67
N TYR A 221 -10.55 -14.91 26.40
CA TYR A 221 -10.36 -15.00 27.85
C TYR A 221 -11.11 -13.93 28.66
N LYS A 222 -11.91 -13.07 28.02
CA LYS A 222 -12.68 -11.99 28.66
C LYS A 222 -13.60 -12.42 29.82
N ASP A 223 -14.03 -13.68 29.83
CA ASP A 223 -14.91 -14.23 30.87
C ASP A 223 -14.10 -14.88 32.03
N ILE A 224 -12.79 -14.93 31.93
CA ILE A 224 -11.88 -15.61 32.84
C ILE A 224 -10.90 -14.63 33.48
N LEU A 225 -10.49 -13.59 32.75
CA LEU A 225 -9.52 -12.59 33.19
C LEU A 225 -10.23 -11.28 33.55
N ASP A 226 -9.74 -10.58 34.57
CA ASP A 226 -10.22 -9.26 34.93
C ASP A 226 -9.81 -8.20 33.84
N ASP A 227 -10.56 -7.12 33.71
CA ASP A 227 -10.31 -6.07 32.70
C ASP A 227 -8.88 -5.51 32.79
N ASP A 228 -8.31 -5.39 33.98
CA ASP A 228 -6.94 -4.93 34.20
C ASP A 228 -5.87 -5.95 33.70
N GLU A 229 -6.24 -7.24 33.67
CA GLU A 229 -5.37 -8.32 33.15
C GLU A 229 -5.44 -8.49 31.63
N LEU A 230 -6.50 -7.99 31.01
CA LEU A 230 -6.70 -8.03 29.56
C LEU A 230 -6.00 -6.88 28.83
N THR A 231 -5.54 -5.87 29.57
CA THR A 231 -4.99 -4.67 28.99
C THR A 231 -3.55 -4.82 28.52
N ALA A 232 -3.28 -4.33 27.35
CA ALA A 232 -2.00 -4.05 26.72
C ALA A 232 -1.18 -5.26 26.25
N ALA A 233 -1.30 -5.56 24.98
CA ALA A 233 -0.22 -6.28 24.28
C ALA A 233 1.10 -5.52 24.44
N THR A 234 2.16 -6.26 24.73
CA THR A 234 3.51 -5.70 24.78
C THR A 234 4.40 -6.34 23.73
N CYS A 235 5.38 -5.61 23.24
CA CYS A 235 6.30 -6.10 22.23
C CYS A 235 7.72 -5.62 22.47
N GLY A 236 8.69 -6.49 22.19
CA GLY A 236 10.10 -6.11 22.01
C GLY A 236 10.48 -6.24 20.54
N VAL A 237 11.08 -5.20 19.97
CA VAL A 237 11.57 -5.15 18.58
C VAL A 237 13.10 -5.20 18.59
N PHE A 238 13.65 -6.14 17.82
CA PHE A 238 15.08 -6.35 17.68
C PHE A 238 15.45 -6.42 16.21
N THR A 239 16.31 -5.51 15.76
CA THR A 239 16.62 -5.34 14.33
C THR A 239 18.14 -5.26 14.12
N PRO A 240 18.67 -5.63 12.96
CA PRO A 240 20.06 -5.39 12.62
C PRO A 240 20.44 -3.90 12.72
N ASP A 241 21.71 -3.63 13.04
CA ASP A 241 22.29 -2.29 13.06
C ASP A 241 22.84 -1.92 11.66
N ASP A 242 21.93 -1.94 10.68
CA ASP A 242 22.19 -1.66 9.26
C ASP A 242 21.03 -0.92 8.62
N ALA A 243 21.12 -0.67 7.33
CA ALA A 243 20.09 0.06 6.59
C ALA A 243 18.75 -0.71 6.53
N TYR A 244 18.75 -2.04 6.58
CA TYR A 244 17.54 -2.85 6.64
C TYR A 244 16.84 -2.70 8.00
N GLY A 245 17.58 -2.88 9.09
CA GLY A 245 17.01 -2.81 10.43
C GLY A 245 16.58 -1.40 10.87
N MET A 246 17.23 -0.35 10.34
CA MET A 246 16.94 1.04 10.71
C MET A 246 15.50 1.45 10.47
N THR A 247 14.89 1.05 9.35
CA THR A 247 13.51 1.41 9.03
C THR A 247 12.54 0.84 10.06
N PHE A 248 12.68 -0.43 10.42
CA PHE A 248 11.85 -1.06 11.46
C PHE A 248 12.06 -0.37 12.81
N ASN A 249 13.29 -0.14 13.20
CA ASN A 249 13.63 0.48 14.49
C ASN A 249 13.02 1.88 14.62
N TYR A 250 13.06 2.67 13.54
CA TYR A 250 12.53 4.03 13.53
C TYR A 250 10.99 4.06 13.54
N TRP A 251 10.33 3.18 12.77
CA TRP A 251 8.88 3.20 12.59
C TRP A 251 8.09 2.34 13.58
N ALA A 252 8.72 1.36 14.25
CA ALA A 252 8.04 0.52 15.23
C ALA A 252 7.36 1.31 16.36
N PRO A 253 7.97 2.34 16.97
CA PRO A 253 7.29 3.13 18.00
C PRO A 253 6.04 3.86 17.52
N PHE A 254 6.07 4.34 16.27
CA PHE A 254 4.93 5.00 15.65
C PHE A 254 3.77 4.03 15.48
N TYR A 255 3.99 2.90 14.81
CA TYR A 255 2.93 1.93 14.56
C TYR A 255 2.45 1.21 15.83
N ALA A 256 3.34 0.96 16.79
CA ALA A 256 2.94 0.42 18.08
C ALA A 256 1.94 1.33 18.79
N GLN A 257 2.18 2.65 18.76
CA GLN A 257 1.24 3.63 19.30
C GLN A 257 -0.09 3.65 18.53
N GLU A 258 -0.05 3.54 17.19
CA GLU A 258 -1.25 3.53 16.35
C GLU A 258 -2.20 2.38 16.69
N VAL A 259 -1.65 1.21 16.97
CA VAL A 259 -2.42 -0.01 17.22
C VAL A 259 -2.58 -0.36 18.70
N GLY A 260 -2.13 0.51 19.60
CA GLY A 260 -2.28 0.35 21.06
C GLY A 260 -1.36 -0.70 21.69
N ILE A 261 -0.22 -1.01 21.06
CA ILE A 261 0.78 -1.90 21.62
C ILE A 261 1.78 -1.11 22.46
N THR A 262 2.10 -1.62 23.67
CA THR A 262 3.19 -1.09 24.47
C THR A 262 4.52 -1.65 24.01
N LEU A 263 5.33 -0.82 23.39
CA LEU A 263 6.69 -1.19 22.98
C LEU A 263 7.63 -1.14 24.18
N GLN A 264 8.02 -2.29 24.70
CA GLN A 264 8.87 -2.40 25.89
C GLN A 264 10.36 -2.31 25.57
N ARG A 265 10.76 -2.75 24.37
CA ARG A 265 12.12 -2.67 23.86
C ARG A 265 12.08 -2.35 22.36
N ASN A 266 13.03 -1.55 21.92
CA ASN A 266 13.28 -1.26 20.52
C ASN A 266 14.80 -1.09 20.35
N GLN A 267 15.50 -2.17 19.98
CA GLN A 267 16.97 -2.23 20.04
C GLN A 267 17.56 -2.82 18.78
N GLN A 268 18.71 -2.31 18.40
CA GLN A 268 19.49 -2.81 17.28
C GLN A 268 20.62 -3.72 17.77
N PHE A 269 21.01 -4.68 16.92
CA PHE A 269 22.10 -5.60 17.19
C PHE A 269 23.10 -5.67 16.02
N GLY A 270 24.39 -5.70 16.33
CA GLY A 270 25.45 -5.83 15.33
C GLY A 270 25.93 -7.27 15.09
N SER A 271 25.40 -8.27 15.78
CA SER A 271 25.76 -9.67 15.64
C SER A 271 24.75 -10.61 16.29
N SER A 272 24.76 -11.91 15.89
CA SER A 272 23.92 -12.92 16.55
C SER A 272 24.18 -13.02 18.05
N ALA A 273 25.41 -12.86 18.50
CA ALA A 273 25.73 -12.90 19.93
C ALA A 273 25.12 -11.71 20.69
N SER A 274 25.12 -10.51 20.11
CA SER A 274 24.47 -9.35 20.72
C SER A 274 22.95 -9.50 20.73
N LEU A 275 22.34 -10.04 19.67
CA LEU A 275 20.92 -10.36 19.61
C LEU A 275 20.50 -11.29 20.75
N LEU A 276 21.21 -12.41 20.93
CA LEU A 276 20.89 -13.37 22.00
C LEU A 276 21.05 -12.75 23.40
N SER A 277 22.03 -11.86 23.58
CA SER A 277 22.19 -11.12 24.84
C SER A 277 20.98 -10.19 25.11
N LEU A 278 20.55 -9.42 24.12
CA LEU A 278 19.38 -8.52 24.22
C LEU A 278 18.10 -9.31 24.52
N LEU A 279 17.90 -10.46 23.88
CA LEU A 279 16.77 -11.33 24.14
C LEU A 279 16.83 -11.92 25.55
N GLY A 280 18.03 -12.27 26.04
CA GLY A 280 18.24 -12.73 27.41
C GLY A 280 17.84 -11.70 28.46
N GLU A 281 18.07 -10.42 28.18
CA GLU A 281 17.65 -9.29 29.03
C GLU A 281 16.14 -9.00 28.94
N TYR A 282 15.51 -9.28 27.79
CA TYR A 282 14.09 -8.99 27.57
C TYR A 282 13.16 -10.07 28.11
N ARG A 283 13.51 -11.35 28.03
CA ARG A 283 12.66 -12.48 28.48
C ARG A 283 12.20 -12.39 29.94
N PRO A 284 13.02 -11.93 30.92
CA PRO A 284 12.52 -11.69 32.27
C PRO A 284 11.41 -10.63 32.31
N VAL A 285 11.51 -9.57 31.52
CA VAL A 285 10.49 -8.51 31.42
C VAL A 285 9.16 -9.09 30.91
N MET A 286 9.20 -10.00 29.94
CA MET A 286 8.01 -10.69 29.45
C MET A 286 7.33 -11.57 30.53
N ARG A 287 8.08 -12.08 31.49
CA ARG A 287 7.57 -12.94 32.56
C ARG A 287 6.93 -12.20 33.73
N GLU A 288 7.22 -10.89 33.89
CA GLU A 288 6.69 -10.09 35.02
C GLU A 288 5.17 -9.94 35.00
N SER A 289 4.54 -10.14 33.81
CA SER A 289 3.10 -10.09 33.65
C SER A 289 2.60 -11.34 32.92
N PRO A 290 2.24 -12.41 33.60
CA PRO A 290 1.88 -13.70 33.00
C PRO A 290 0.57 -13.63 32.20
N PHE A 291 -0.26 -12.62 32.42
CA PHE A 291 -1.54 -12.42 31.73
C PHE A 291 -1.47 -11.42 30.58
N VAL A 292 -0.41 -10.64 30.48
CA VAL A 292 -0.17 -9.74 29.34
C VAL A 292 0.48 -10.52 28.21
N ARG A 293 -0.11 -10.47 27.04
CA ARG A 293 0.51 -11.08 25.86
C ARG A 293 1.73 -10.28 25.43
N SER A 294 2.89 -10.86 25.63
CA SER A 294 4.15 -10.30 25.17
C SER A 294 4.66 -11.03 23.94
N SER A 295 5.13 -10.29 22.96
CA SER A 295 5.68 -10.81 21.71
C SER A 295 7.09 -10.29 21.49
N ILE A 296 7.87 -11.06 20.74
CA ILE A 296 9.18 -10.68 20.25
C ILE A 296 9.07 -10.54 18.72
N PHE A 297 9.53 -9.42 18.21
CA PHE A 297 9.77 -9.24 16.79
C PHE A 297 11.27 -9.19 16.52
N CYS A 298 11.77 -10.06 15.65
CA CYS A 298 13.15 -10.10 15.22
C CYS A 298 13.23 -9.93 13.69
N ALA A 299 13.82 -8.85 13.20
CA ALA A 299 14.31 -8.82 11.84
C ALA A 299 15.64 -9.58 11.78
N VAL A 300 15.74 -10.57 10.91
CA VAL A 300 16.93 -11.39 10.75
C VAL A 300 17.38 -11.46 9.30
N GLU A 301 18.68 -11.63 9.11
CA GLU A 301 19.31 -11.65 7.78
C GLU A 301 19.56 -13.08 7.29
N THR A 302 19.63 -14.06 8.22
CA THR A 302 19.97 -15.45 7.89
C THR A 302 19.10 -16.45 8.62
N ALA A 303 18.89 -17.62 8.02
CA ALA A 303 18.23 -18.75 8.66
C ALA A 303 19.00 -19.25 9.90
N GLN A 304 20.32 -19.05 9.96
CA GLN A 304 21.12 -19.39 11.13
C GLN A 304 20.79 -18.47 12.33
N GLN A 305 20.61 -17.17 12.11
CA GLN A 305 20.17 -16.27 13.19
C GLN A 305 18.78 -16.65 13.72
N MET A 306 17.85 -16.99 12.84
CA MET A 306 16.54 -17.49 13.22
C MET A 306 16.64 -18.77 14.07
N TYR A 307 17.45 -19.73 13.64
CA TYR A 307 17.72 -20.94 14.37
C TYR A 307 18.31 -20.66 15.76
N ASP A 308 19.31 -19.79 15.85
CA ASP A 308 19.96 -19.42 17.10
C ASP A 308 18.97 -18.81 18.10
N VAL A 309 18.06 -17.93 17.64
CA VAL A 309 17.01 -17.33 18.47
C VAL A 309 16.04 -18.39 18.98
N VAL A 310 15.53 -19.26 18.12
CA VAL A 310 14.56 -20.30 18.53
C VAL A 310 15.20 -21.28 19.51
N ARG A 311 16.44 -21.67 19.25
CA ARG A 311 17.20 -22.55 20.13
C ARG A 311 17.43 -21.93 21.52
N ASP A 312 17.79 -20.65 21.53
CA ASP A 312 18.02 -19.91 22.78
C ASP A 312 16.72 -19.65 23.56
N ASN A 313 15.60 -19.44 22.87
CA ASN A 313 14.27 -19.41 23.50
C ASN A 313 13.96 -20.75 24.19
N ARG A 314 14.19 -21.88 23.52
CA ARG A 314 14.00 -23.22 24.11
C ARG A 314 14.89 -23.43 25.33
N LYS A 315 16.16 -23.03 25.26
CA LYS A 315 17.06 -23.08 26.38
C LYS A 315 16.57 -22.27 27.58
N ALA A 316 16.13 -21.02 27.33
CA ALA A 316 15.59 -20.18 28.42
C ALA A 316 14.31 -20.74 29.06
N MET A 317 13.54 -21.55 28.34
CA MET A 317 12.39 -22.27 28.91
C MET A 317 12.82 -23.42 29.82
N LEU A 318 13.91 -24.12 29.45
CA LEU A 318 14.44 -25.20 30.26
C LEU A 318 15.10 -24.71 31.56
N ASP A 319 15.43 -23.43 31.66
CA ASP A 319 15.88 -22.80 32.89
C ASP A 319 14.74 -22.61 33.92
N ASP A 320 13.45 -22.77 33.50
CA ASP A 320 12.31 -22.79 34.40
C ASP A 320 12.15 -24.22 35.01
N PRO A 321 12.29 -24.39 36.34
CA PRO A 321 12.21 -25.71 36.94
C PRO A 321 10.89 -26.45 36.75
N GLN A 322 9.78 -25.71 36.63
CA GLN A 322 8.46 -26.32 36.42
C GLN A 322 8.32 -26.89 35.01
N LEU A 323 8.89 -26.21 34.04
CA LEU A 323 8.90 -26.67 32.63
C LEU A 323 9.96 -27.77 32.44
N ALA A 324 11.12 -27.63 33.04
CA ALA A 324 12.18 -28.63 32.95
C ALA A 324 11.73 -30.01 33.48
N ASP A 325 10.92 -30.04 34.54
CA ASP A 325 10.37 -31.29 35.10
C ASP A 325 9.33 -31.95 34.18
N MET A 326 8.76 -31.21 33.21
CA MET A 326 7.78 -31.75 32.24
C MET A 326 8.43 -32.33 31.00
N LEU A 327 9.70 -32.00 30.73
CA LEU A 327 10.41 -32.37 29.52
C LEU A 327 11.24 -33.65 29.70
N PRO A 328 11.28 -34.52 28.67
CA PRO A 328 12.10 -35.74 28.70
C PRO A 328 13.59 -35.47 28.86
N SER A 329 14.10 -34.34 28.43
CA SER A 329 15.51 -33.95 28.45
C SER A 329 15.70 -32.45 28.71
N THR A 330 16.79 -32.12 29.40
CA THR A 330 17.23 -30.74 29.65
C THR A 330 18.08 -30.17 28.48
N ASP A 331 18.36 -30.97 27.47
CA ASP A 331 19.00 -30.47 26.23
C ASP A 331 17.94 -29.90 25.28
N PRO A 332 18.01 -28.60 24.91
CA PRO A 332 17.06 -28.00 23.96
C PRO A 332 17.05 -28.67 22.60
N ASP A 333 18.14 -29.34 22.22
CA ASP A 333 18.31 -29.97 20.92
C ASP A 333 17.95 -31.48 20.95
N ASP A 334 17.54 -32.04 22.09
CA ASP A 334 17.22 -33.47 22.22
C ASP A 334 15.92 -33.80 21.46
N PRO A 335 15.95 -34.73 20.49
CA PRO A 335 14.75 -35.19 19.79
C PRO A 335 13.63 -35.68 20.67
N ALA A 336 13.91 -36.13 21.90
CA ALA A 336 12.89 -36.54 22.85
C ALA A 336 11.94 -35.40 23.22
N ASN A 337 12.37 -34.15 23.08
CA ASN A 337 11.57 -32.98 23.38
C ASN A 337 10.71 -32.49 22.19
N ASP A 338 10.90 -33.06 20.98
CA ASP A 338 10.27 -32.51 19.76
C ASP A 338 8.73 -32.48 19.83
N GLN A 339 8.12 -33.52 20.41
CA GLN A 339 6.68 -33.58 20.58
C GLN A 339 6.17 -32.49 21.55
N PHE A 340 6.92 -32.18 22.59
CA PHE A 340 6.59 -31.11 23.51
C PHE A 340 6.67 -29.75 22.83
N TRP A 341 7.74 -29.50 22.06
CA TRP A 341 7.90 -28.24 21.34
C TRP A 341 6.82 -28.02 20.28
N GLN A 342 6.29 -29.06 19.67
CA GLN A 342 5.14 -28.96 18.77
C GLN A 342 3.86 -28.51 19.47
N LEU A 343 3.66 -28.94 20.71
CA LEU A 343 2.45 -28.63 21.49
C LEU A 343 2.55 -27.29 22.21
N PHE A 344 3.75 -26.89 22.62
CA PHE A 344 4.02 -25.71 23.44
C PHE A 344 4.90 -24.66 22.76
N ASN A 345 4.73 -24.48 21.47
CA ASN A 345 5.49 -23.52 20.65
C ASN A 345 5.40 -22.06 21.17
N ALA A 346 4.67 -21.80 22.23
CA ALA A 346 4.05 -20.53 22.55
C ALA A 346 4.66 -19.75 23.73
N THR A 347 5.74 -20.17 24.38
CA THR A 347 6.17 -19.47 25.61
C THR A 347 6.96 -18.20 25.35
N TYR A 348 7.61 -18.07 24.21
CA TYR A 348 8.14 -16.80 23.73
C TYR A 348 7.64 -16.60 22.31
N GLN A 349 6.49 -15.96 22.16
CA GLN A 349 5.93 -15.72 20.83
C GLN A 349 6.86 -14.82 20.04
N THR A 350 7.59 -15.40 19.11
CA THR A 350 8.59 -14.71 18.31
C THR A 350 8.17 -14.75 16.86
N TYR A 351 8.10 -13.57 16.23
CA TYR A 351 7.84 -13.38 14.83
C TYR A 351 9.09 -12.86 14.13
N PHE A 352 9.39 -13.43 13.00
CA PHE A 352 10.56 -13.05 12.22
C PHE A 352 10.18 -12.24 11.00
N ALA A 353 10.92 -11.16 10.71
CA ALA A 353 11.01 -10.60 9.37
C ALA A 353 12.25 -11.20 8.71
N PHE A 354 12.05 -11.97 7.65
CA PHE A 354 13.15 -12.62 6.95
C PHE A 354 12.84 -12.76 5.45
N SER A 355 13.32 -11.81 4.65
CA SER A 355 13.13 -11.81 3.19
C SER A 355 13.93 -12.91 2.45
N GLY A 356 15.00 -13.43 3.06
CA GLY A 356 15.86 -14.47 2.51
C GLY A 356 15.40 -15.92 2.76
N LEU A 357 14.20 -16.12 3.32
CA LEU A 357 13.69 -17.47 3.63
C LEU A 357 13.50 -18.29 2.35
N SER A 358 14.13 -19.45 2.31
CA SER A 358 14.04 -20.39 1.20
C SER A 358 14.22 -21.83 1.67
N GLU A 359 13.77 -22.77 0.84
CA GLU A 359 13.97 -24.21 1.12
C GLU A 359 15.46 -24.57 1.20
N ASP A 360 16.30 -23.89 0.41
CA ASP A 360 17.75 -24.10 0.44
C ASP A 360 18.37 -23.58 1.74
N ALA A 361 17.93 -22.40 2.22
CA ALA A 361 18.38 -21.83 3.50
C ALA A 361 18.02 -22.73 4.68
N LEU A 362 16.81 -23.33 4.68
CA LEU A 362 16.42 -24.32 5.69
C LEU A 362 17.24 -25.61 5.58
N THR A 363 17.45 -26.12 4.37
CA THR A 363 18.23 -27.34 4.13
C THR A 363 19.67 -27.17 4.61
N ALA A 364 20.26 -26.00 4.48
CA ALA A 364 21.61 -25.67 4.94
C ALA A 364 21.78 -25.82 6.46
N LEU A 365 20.72 -25.69 7.25
CA LEU A 365 20.74 -25.93 8.70
C LEU A 365 20.82 -27.42 9.07
N GLY A 366 20.64 -28.28 8.09
CA GLY A 366 20.61 -29.74 8.29
C GLY A 366 19.30 -30.23 8.95
N PRO A 367 19.10 -31.57 8.99
CA PRO A 367 17.84 -32.16 9.43
C PRO A 367 17.45 -31.81 10.89
N ARG A 368 18.43 -31.54 11.75
CA ARG A 368 18.15 -31.15 13.13
C ARG A 368 17.74 -29.69 13.21
N GLY A 369 18.37 -28.83 12.40
CA GLY A 369 18.03 -27.41 12.36
C GLY A 369 16.59 -27.17 11.94
N THR A 370 16.10 -27.84 10.91
CA THR A 370 14.71 -27.72 10.47
C THR A 370 13.71 -28.21 11.51
N LYS A 371 14.04 -29.27 12.26
CA LYS A 371 13.18 -29.74 13.39
C LYS A 371 13.10 -28.76 14.53
N ILE A 372 14.18 -28.04 14.83
CA ILE A 372 14.16 -26.97 15.84
C ILE A 372 13.29 -25.80 15.39
N LEU A 373 13.29 -25.47 14.10
CA LEU A 373 12.46 -24.40 13.55
C LEU A 373 11.00 -24.80 13.34
N GLN A 374 10.61 -26.03 13.61
CA GLN A 374 9.23 -26.47 13.45
C GLN A 374 8.25 -25.59 14.24
N GLY A 375 7.24 -25.06 13.56
CA GLY A 375 6.24 -24.16 14.11
C GLY A 375 6.65 -22.67 14.12
N THR A 376 7.91 -22.34 13.80
CA THR A 376 8.36 -20.95 13.71
C THR A 376 7.58 -20.19 12.64
N GLU A 377 7.21 -18.96 12.97
CA GLU A 377 6.42 -18.07 12.12
C GLU A 377 7.16 -16.78 11.80
N GLY A 378 6.79 -16.18 10.70
CA GLY A 378 7.29 -14.88 10.33
C GLY A 378 6.56 -14.27 9.14
N PHE A 379 7.07 -13.14 8.73
CA PHE A 379 6.56 -12.36 7.62
C PHE A 379 7.69 -12.04 6.66
N SER A 380 7.37 -11.93 5.39
CA SER A 380 8.31 -11.53 4.35
C SER A 380 7.58 -10.78 3.25
N PRO A 381 8.23 -9.86 2.55
CA PRO A 381 7.76 -9.45 1.23
C PRO A 381 7.75 -10.67 0.30
N TYR A 382 6.78 -10.74 -0.61
CA TYR A 382 6.64 -11.89 -1.50
C TYR A 382 5.89 -11.52 -2.79
N ALA A 383 5.64 -12.53 -3.64
CA ALA A 383 4.82 -12.38 -4.83
C ALA A 383 3.33 -12.54 -4.51
N ASP A 384 2.49 -11.79 -5.25
CA ASP A 384 1.05 -11.99 -5.23
C ASP A 384 0.68 -13.32 -5.90
N PRO A 385 0.02 -14.24 -5.20
CA PRO A 385 -0.37 -15.53 -5.76
C PRO A 385 -1.36 -15.39 -6.92
N GLY A 386 -2.09 -14.27 -7.00
CA GLY A 386 -3.01 -13.97 -8.10
C GLY A 386 -2.33 -13.80 -9.47
N THR A 387 -1.00 -13.61 -9.52
CA THR A 387 -0.24 -13.59 -10.77
C THR A 387 -0.07 -14.98 -11.41
N GLY A 388 -0.16 -16.05 -10.62
CA GLY A 388 0.11 -17.42 -11.05
C GLY A 388 1.60 -17.76 -11.20
N PHE A 389 2.50 -16.79 -10.97
CA PHE A 389 3.95 -16.99 -11.12
C PHE A 389 4.50 -18.04 -10.16
N GLU A 390 4.15 -17.96 -8.87
CA GLU A 390 4.58 -18.92 -7.85
C GLU A 390 4.23 -20.36 -8.24
N LEU A 391 2.98 -20.59 -8.66
CA LEU A 391 2.52 -21.92 -9.06
C LEU A 391 3.28 -22.45 -10.29
N SER A 392 3.50 -21.59 -11.27
CA SER A 392 4.21 -21.95 -12.50
C SER A 392 5.69 -22.19 -12.23
N TYR A 393 6.32 -21.37 -11.37
CA TYR A 393 7.70 -21.54 -10.92
C TYR A 393 7.88 -22.88 -10.19
N LYS A 394 7.00 -23.16 -9.21
CA LYS A 394 7.00 -24.43 -8.46
C LYS A 394 6.81 -25.64 -9.38
N THR A 395 5.92 -25.52 -10.36
CA THR A 395 5.67 -26.60 -11.34
C THR A 395 6.92 -26.85 -12.20
N ARG A 396 7.64 -25.78 -12.60
CA ARG A 396 8.82 -25.89 -13.47
C ARG A 396 10.06 -26.36 -12.74
N PHE A 397 10.30 -25.84 -11.54
CA PHE A 397 11.56 -26.04 -10.81
C PHE A 397 11.44 -26.91 -9.55
N SER A 398 10.22 -27.36 -9.20
CA SER A 398 9.92 -28.16 -7.99
C SER A 398 10.31 -27.48 -6.67
N GLN A 399 10.43 -26.16 -6.67
CA GLN A 399 10.76 -25.30 -5.52
C GLN A 399 9.93 -24.04 -5.57
N LEU A 400 9.67 -23.44 -4.40
CA LEU A 400 9.09 -22.11 -4.33
C LEU A 400 10.10 -21.05 -4.80
N PRO A 401 9.68 -20.01 -5.52
CA PRO A 401 10.55 -18.87 -5.79
C PRO A 401 10.83 -18.14 -4.47
N THR A 402 11.99 -17.52 -4.37
CA THR A 402 12.26 -16.53 -3.33
C THR A 402 11.69 -15.18 -3.73
N PHE A 403 11.52 -14.29 -2.76
CA PHE A 403 11.16 -12.90 -3.03
C PHE A 403 12.12 -12.24 -4.05
N ALA A 404 13.43 -12.46 -3.87
CA ALA A 404 14.46 -11.95 -4.77
C ALA A 404 14.28 -12.44 -6.21
N GLU A 405 13.93 -13.72 -6.42
CA GLU A 405 13.69 -14.26 -7.76
C GLU A 405 12.46 -13.64 -8.42
N CYS A 406 11.37 -13.43 -7.66
CA CYS A 406 10.16 -12.79 -8.18
C CYS A 406 10.46 -11.35 -8.64
N LYS A 407 11.09 -10.55 -7.79
CA LYS A 407 11.44 -9.16 -8.10
C LYS A 407 12.53 -9.04 -9.17
N PHE A 408 13.43 -9.98 -9.23
CA PHE A 408 14.43 -10.04 -10.30
C PHE A 408 13.79 -10.31 -11.66
N TYR A 409 12.81 -11.21 -11.72
CA TYR A 409 12.04 -11.43 -12.94
C TYR A 409 11.36 -10.16 -13.42
N ASP A 410 10.74 -9.42 -12.50
CA ASP A 410 10.12 -8.13 -12.78
C ASP A 410 11.12 -7.07 -13.24
N ALA A 411 12.32 -7.04 -12.66
CA ALA A 411 13.37 -6.11 -13.06
C ALA A 411 13.83 -6.38 -14.52
N LEU A 412 13.94 -7.65 -14.89
CA LEU A 412 14.24 -8.04 -16.28
C LEU A 412 13.10 -7.66 -17.23
N MET A 413 11.83 -7.89 -16.82
CA MET A 413 10.66 -7.46 -17.60
C MET A 413 10.69 -5.94 -17.83
N LEU A 414 10.88 -5.17 -16.77
CA LEU A 414 10.88 -3.71 -16.84
C LEU A 414 11.98 -3.19 -17.76
N ALA A 415 13.19 -3.73 -17.65
CA ALA A 415 14.31 -3.36 -18.52
C ALA A 415 14.07 -3.75 -19.99
N ALA A 416 13.53 -4.94 -20.25
CA ALA A 416 13.26 -5.44 -21.58
C ALA A 416 12.11 -4.66 -22.26
N PHE A 417 11.04 -4.38 -21.53
CA PHE A 417 9.90 -3.61 -22.04
C PHE A 417 10.29 -2.14 -22.29
N ALA A 418 11.12 -1.55 -21.41
CA ALA A 418 11.68 -0.23 -21.64
C ALA A 418 12.56 -0.20 -22.90
N ALA A 419 13.35 -1.24 -23.14
CA ALA A 419 14.15 -1.37 -24.35
C ALA A 419 13.26 -1.44 -25.60
N SER A 420 12.23 -2.27 -25.59
CA SER A 420 11.25 -2.35 -26.69
C SER A 420 10.56 -1.00 -26.93
N TYR A 421 10.10 -0.35 -25.86
CA TYR A 421 9.44 0.95 -25.97
C TYR A 421 10.34 2.03 -26.60
N VAL A 422 11.62 2.10 -26.23
CA VAL A 422 12.60 3.06 -26.77
C VAL A 422 12.90 2.78 -28.22
N GLU A 423 13.08 1.52 -28.62
CA GLU A 423 13.40 1.16 -30.03
C GLU A 423 12.22 1.44 -30.97
N HIS A 424 10.99 1.27 -30.53
CA HIS A 424 9.81 1.58 -31.33
C HIS A 424 9.49 3.09 -31.39
N ARG A 425 10.10 3.89 -30.49
CA ARG A 425 9.86 5.35 -30.36
C ARG A 425 11.14 6.13 -30.09
N PRO A 426 12.10 6.12 -31.03
CA PRO A 426 13.33 6.88 -30.87
C PRO A 426 13.00 8.39 -30.77
N THR A 427 13.35 9.01 -29.65
CA THR A 427 13.29 10.46 -29.46
C THR A 427 14.60 11.11 -29.87
N ALA A 428 14.56 12.10 -30.77
CA ALA A 428 15.76 12.69 -31.35
C ALA A 428 16.61 13.56 -30.39
N GLU A 429 16.09 13.92 -29.19
CA GLU A 429 16.71 14.92 -28.33
C GLU A 429 17.13 14.38 -26.94
N ALA A 430 16.78 13.14 -26.57
CA ALA A 430 17.09 12.57 -25.28
C ALA A 430 18.40 11.78 -25.30
N THR A 431 19.14 11.82 -24.19
CA THR A 431 20.25 10.87 -24.00
C THR A 431 19.69 9.45 -23.87
N LEU A 432 20.50 8.44 -24.21
CA LEU A 432 20.08 7.03 -24.12
C LEU A 432 19.47 6.69 -22.76
N HIS A 433 20.15 7.08 -21.67
CA HIS A 433 19.71 6.77 -20.31
C HIS A 433 18.43 7.49 -19.90
N SER A 434 18.28 8.77 -20.29
CA SER A 434 17.04 9.50 -20.00
C SER A 434 15.85 8.93 -20.78
N SER A 435 16.08 8.43 -22.00
CA SER A 435 15.03 7.73 -22.77
C SER A 435 14.54 6.46 -22.07
N PHE A 436 15.45 5.69 -21.47
CA PHE A 436 15.07 4.48 -20.70
C PHE A 436 14.31 4.83 -19.42
N ASN A 437 14.72 5.84 -18.66
CA ASN A 437 13.98 6.30 -17.49
C ASN A 437 12.57 6.79 -17.88
N GLN A 438 12.43 7.53 -18.99
CA GLN A 438 11.12 7.96 -19.49
C GLN A 438 10.26 6.76 -19.94
N ALA A 439 10.87 5.74 -20.53
CA ALA A 439 10.16 4.51 -20.88
C ALA A 439 9.64 3.77 -19.66
N ILE A 440 10.42 3.69 -18.58
CA ILE A 440 9.98 3.10 -17.30
C ILE A 440 8.77 3.85 -16.73
N ILE A 441 8.83 5.20 -16.70
CA ILE A 441 7.68 6.03 -16.29
C ILE A 441 6.44 5.70 -17.12
N ALA A 442 6.59 5.67 -18.46
CA ALA A 442 5.46 5.42 -19.35
C ALA A 442 4.83 4.03 -19.10
N ILE A 443 5.66 2.98 -19.03
CA ILE A 443 5.20 1.59 -18.83
C ILE A 443 4.47 1.44 -17.49
N THR A 444 5.04 1.96 -16.42
CA THR A 444 4.49 1.81 -15.07
C THR A 444 3.35 2.79 -14.75
N SER A 445 3.06 3.74 -15.66
CA SER A 445 1.92 4.66 -15.55
C SER A 445 0.70 4.19 -16.36
N GLY A 446 0.79 3.05 -17.03
CA GLY A 446 -0.30 2.49 -17.82
C GLY A 446 -1.51 2.15 -16.96
N SER A 447 -2.71 2.54 -17.41
CA SER A 447 -3.98 2.29 -16.71
C SER A 447 -5.00 1.51 -17.53
N ALA A 448 -4.69 1.20 -18.79
CA ALA A 448 -5.59 0.43 -19.62
C ALA A 448 -5.56 -1.06 -19.24
N ALA A 449 -6.73 -1.65 -19.00
CA ALA A 449 -6.82 -3.08 -18.67
C ALA A 449 -6.24 -3.94 -19.80
N ALA A 450 -5.43 -4.93 -19.44
CA ALA A 450 -4.97 -5.94 -20.38
C ALA A 450 -6.17 -6.76 -20.91
N PRO A 451 -6.23 -7.09 -22.20
CA PRO A 451 -7.38 -7.80 -22.79
C PRO A 451 -7.73 -9.13 -22.13
N MET A 452 -6.80 -9.80 -21.51
CA MET A 452 -6.98 -11.10 -20.84
C MET A 452 -6.92 -10.98 -19.32
N GLY A 453 -6.79 -9.78 -18.76
CA GLY A 453 -6.85 -9.53 -17.32
C GLY A 453 -5.78 -10.25 -16.50
N GLY A 454 -4.54 -10.32 -16.98
CA GLY A 454 -3.47 -11.08 -16.33
C GLY A 454 -2.16 -10.32 -16.19
N SER A 455 -1.27 -10.92 -15.40
CA SER A 455 0.11 -10.49 -15.26
C SER A 455 0.93 -10.77 -16.53
N ALA A 456 1.91 -9.92 -16.82
CA ALA A 456 2.66 -9.92 -18.07
C ALA A 456 3.88 -10.87 -18.07
N TRP A 457 3.99 -11.82 -17.14
CA TRP A 457 5.22 -12.59 -16.96
C TRP A 457 5.40 -13.80 -17.90
N ASP A 458 4.36 -14.39 -18.43
CA ASP A 458 4.47 -15.50 -19.39
C ASP A 458 4.58 -15.00 -20.84
N ALA A 459 5.03 -15.87 -21.74
CA ALA A 459 5.28 -15.50 -23.13
C ALA A 459 4.04 -14.93 -23.85
N THR A 460 2.85 -15.51 -23.61
CA THR A 460 1.61 -15.04 -24.25
C THR A 460 1.19 -13.66 -23.74
N ALA A 461 1.28 -13.44 -22.44
CA ALA A 461 0.97 -12.15 -21.84
C ALA A 461 2.01 -11.09 -22.24
N MET A 462 3.30 -11.45 -22.29
CA MET A 462 4.36 -10.55 -22.82
C MET A 462 4.09 -10.12 -24.26
N GLU A 463 3.69 -11.04 -25.15
CA GLU A 463 3.33 -10.71 -26.53
C GLU A 463 2.22 -9.65 -26.60
N ILE A 464 1.19 -9.79 -25.77
CA ILE A 464 0.09 -8.83 -25.67
C ILE A 464 0.60 -7.45 -25.25
N TYR A 465 1.44 -7.41 -24.19
CA TYR A 465 2.02 -6.16 -23.69
C TYR A 465 2.95 -5.49 -24.71
N LEU A 466 3.85 -6.24 -25.32
CA LEU A 466 4.78 -5.73 -26.33
C LEU A 466 4.03 -5.19 -27.55
N SER A 467 3.05 -5.95 -28.05
CA SER A 467 2.19 -5.49 -29.15
C SER A 467 1.39 -4.24 -28.81
N ALA A 468 0.97 -4.06 -27.55
CA ALA A 468 0.31 -2.83 -27.10
C ALA A 468 1.30 -1.66 -27.05
N LEU A 469 2.51 -1.87 -26.53
CA LEU A 469 3.58 -0.87 -26.51
C LEU A 469 3.96 -0.40 -27.92
N GLU A 470 4.08 -1.30 -28.88
CA GLU A 470 4.31 -0.95 -30.29
C GLU A 470 3.23 -0.02 -30.85
N ARG A 471 1.97 -0.25 -30.50
CA ARG A 471 0.83 0.59 -30.93
C ARG A 471 0.67 1.87 -30.12
N GLY A 472 1.47 2.09 -29.08
CA GLY A 472 1.36 3.24 -28.20
C GLY A 472 0.33 3.13 -27.10
N GLN A 473 -0.14 1.95 -26.84
CA GLN A 473 -1.05 1.68 -25.74
C GLN A 473 -0.25 1.30 -24.49
N LEU A 474 -0.56 1.93 -23.37
CA LEU A 474 0.07 1.64 -22.08
C LEU A 474 -0.94 0.85 -21.24
N LEU A 475 -0.69 -0.45 -21.13
CA LEU A 475 -1.49 -1.35 -20.31
C LEU A 475 -1.07 -1.24 -18.83
N HIS A 476 -1.98 -1.55 -17.93
CA HIS A 476 -1.66 -1.67 -16.52
C HIS A 476 -0.60 -2.75 -16.32
N PHE A 477 0.51 -2.41 -15.70
CA PHE A 477 1.69 -3.27 -15.64
C PHE A 477 1.67 -4.15 -14.38
N ILE A 478 1.32 -5.42 -14.58
CA ILE A 478 1.35 -6.45 -13.53
C ILE A 478 2.45 -7.43 -13.89
N GLY A 479 3.48 -7.49 -13.05
CA GLY A 479 4.64 -8.36 -13.24
C GLY A 479 4.46 -9.76 -12.65
N ALA A 480 5.55 -10.46 -12.46
CA ALA A 480 5.62 -11.79 -11.83
C ALA A 480 5.28 -11.71 -10.33
N SER A 481 5.73 -10.67 -9.64
CA SER A 481 5.49 -10.47 -8.20
C SER A 481 4.19 -9.74 -7.87
N GLY A 482 3.51 -9.16 -8.86
CA GLY A 482 2.30 -8.37 -8.68
C GLY A 482 2.34 -7.07 -9.47
N GLU A 483 1.52 -6.11 -9.07
CA GLU A 483 1.51 -4.78 -9.68
C GLU A 483 2.84 -4.06 -9.47
N ILE A 484 3.31 -3.39 -10.53
CA ILE A 484 4.50 -2.53 -10.47
C ILE A 484 4.08 -1.12 -10.85
N ALA A 485 3.87 -0.32 -9.84
CA ALA A 485 3.55 1.09 -9.97
C ALA A 485 4.47 1.90 -9.04
N PHE A 486 4.85 3.09 -9.47
CA PHE A 486 5.67 4.00 -8.68
C PHE A 486 4.87 5.23 -8.30
N ASP A 487 5.18 5.77 -7.13
CA ASP A 487 4.67 7.08 -6.73
C ASP A 487 5.09 8.15 -7.72
N ARG A 488 4.14 8.96 -8.21
CA ARG A 488 4.39 9.94 -9.27
C ARG A 488 5.20 11.15 -8.81
N ASP A 489 5.26 11.39 -7.51
CA ASP A 489 6.00 12.52 -6.96
C ASP A 489 7.43 12.15 -6.62
N THR A 490 7.66 10.92 -6.17
CA THR A 490 8.98 10.47 -5.71
C THR A 490 9.71 9.59 -6.70
N TYR A 491 9.01 8.73 -7.44
CA TYR A 491 9.55 7.81 -8.45
C TYR A 491 10.71 6.92 -7.97
N THR A 492 10.80 6.57 -6.70
CA THR A 492 11.92 5.78 -6.18
C THR A 492 11.52 4.41 -5.68
N ALA A 493 10.35 4.26 -5.09
CA ALA A 493 9.87 2.98 -4.58
C ALA A 493 8.54 2.61 -5.21
N ALA A 494 8.32 1.31 -5.38
CA ALA A 494 7.01 0.79 -5.73
C ALA A 494 5.98 1.16 -4.65
N THR A 495 4.74 1.37 -5.05
CA THR A 495 3.63 1.72 -4.15
C THR A 495 2.86 0.49 -3.69
N THR A 496 3.22 -0.69 -4.18
CA THR A 496 2.54 -1.95 -3.88
C THR A 496 3.56 -3.05 -3.66
N THR A 497 3.40 -3.79 -2.58
CA THR A 497 4.15 -5.02 -2.30
C THR A 497 3.22 -6.02 -1.64
N THR A 498 3.24 -7.25 -2.10
CA THR A 498 2.57 -8.35 -1.41
C THR A 498 3.48 -8.87 -0.32
N TYR A 499 2.92 -9.11 0.85
CA TYR A 499 3.60 -9.74 1.98
C TYR A 499 2.98 -11.10 2.25
N VAL A 500 3.73 -11.99 2.85
CA VAL A 500 3.26 -13.31 3.25
C VAL A 500 3.55 -13.57 4.72
N ARG A 501 2.57 -14.08 5.45
CA ARG A 501 2.80 -14.77 6.74
C ARG A 501 3.12 -16.22 6.43
N TRP A 502 4.27 -16.67 6.86
CA TRP A 502 4.73 -18.03 6.66
C TRP A 502 4.93 -18.76 7.99
N GLN A 503 4.88 -20.08 7.92
CA GLN A 503 5.18 -20.98 9.03
C GLN A 503 5.99 -22.17 8.53
N ILE A 504 6.93 -22.63 9.35
CA ILE A 504 7.70 -23.86 9.05
C ILE A 504 6.92 -25.05 9.62
N ILE A 505 6.43 -25.93 8.74
CA ILE A 505 5.63 -27.11 9.07
C ILE A 505 6.18 -28.31 8.29
N ASP A 506 6.45 -29.41 8.97
CA ASP A 506 6.96 -30.65 8.35
C ASP A 506 8.17 -30.39 7.45
N ASP A 507 9.12 -29.61 7.95
CA ASP A 507 10.36 -29.21 7.28
C ASP A 507 10.15 -28.36 6.00
N GLN A 508 8.95 -27.81 5.80
CA GLN A 508 8.59 -26.99 4.63
C GLN A 508 8.14 -25.61 5.05
N ILE A 509 8.35 -24.63 4.16
CA ILE A 509 7.78 -23.30 4.27
C ILE A 509 6.33 -23.35 3.79
N VAL A 510 5.38 -23.04 4.67
CA VAL A 510 3.96 -22.99 4.36
C VAL A 510 3.49 -21.55 4.41
N HIS A 511 3.01 -21.03 3.30
CA HIS A 511 2.40 -19.71 3.22
C HIS A 511 0.99 -19.77 3.83
N ARG A 512 0.77 -19.06 4.92
CA ARG A 512 -0.47 -19.09 5.70
C ARG A 512 -1.46 -18.02 5.27
N GLN A 513 -0.96 -16.82 5.00
CA GLN A 513 -1.76 -15.66 4.60
C GLN A 513 -0.94 -14.77 3.68
N TYR A 514 -1.61 -14.13 2.73
CA TYR A 514 -1.02 -13.10 1.88
C TYR A 514 -1.65 -11.75 2.18
N PHE A 515 -0.84 -10.71 2.17
CA PHE A 515 -1.24 -9.34 2.47
C PHE A 515 -0.86 -8.45 1.30
N GLY A 516 -1.75 -7.59 0.87
CA GLY A 516 -1.52 -6.69 -0.26
C GLY A 516 -2.58 -6.85 -1.33
N THR A 517 -2.40 -6.10 -2.40
CA THR A 517 -3.35 -6.03 -3.51
C THR A 517 -2.61 -6.06 -4.84
N THR A 518 -3.17 -6.75 -5.82
CA THR A 518 -2.75 -6.64 -7.21
C THR A 518 -3.91 -6.17 -8.05
N GLY A 519 -3.73 -5.06 -8.78
CA GLY A 519 -4.78 -4.48 -9.62
C GLY A 519 -6.09 -4.23 -8.86
N GLY A 520 -6.02 -3.81 -7.60
CA GLY A 520 -7.15 -3.58 -6.72
C GLY A 520 -7.80 -4.85 -6.15
N ARG A 521 -7.16 -6.00 -6.28
CA ARG A 521 -7.64 -7.26 -5.68
C ARG A 521 -6.94 -7.51 -4.36
N THR A 522 -7.72 -7.64 -3.30
CA THR A 522 -7.21 -8.13 -2.01
C THR A 522 -7.12 -9.64 -2.08
N THR A 523 -5.94 -10.19 -1.87
CA THR A 523 -5.69 -11.63 -1.93
C THR A 523 -6.22 -12.39 -0.73
N ASP A 524 -6.35 -11.72 0.42
CA ASP A 524 -6.91 -12.26 1.65
C ASP A 524 -7.68 -11.18 2.41
N ALA A 525 -8.96 -11.43 2.67
CA ALA A 525 -9.83 -10.53 3.42
C ALA A 525 -9.36 -10.28 4.86
N ASN A 526 -8.81 -11.31 5.51
CA ASN A 526 -8.28 -11.18 6.87
C ASN A 526 -7.03 -10.29 6.90
N ALA A 527 -6.23 -10.35 5.85
CA ALA A 527 -5.05 -9.54 5.70
C ALA A 527 -5.36 -8.05 5.58
N ALA A 528 -6.35 -7.74 4.77
CA ALA A 528 -6.74 -6.35 4.56
C ALA A 528 -7.15 -5.65 5.86
N TRP A 529 -7.78 -6.38 6.76
CA TRP A 529 -8.20 -5.84 8.03
C TRP A 529 -7.08 -5.64 9.05
N LEU A 530 -6.10 -6.53 9.08
CA LEU A 530 -4.97 -6.43 10.00
C LEU A 530 -4.28 -5.07 9.97
N TYR A 531 -4.28 -4.45 8.83
CA TYR A 531 -3.52 -3.24 8.60
C TYR A 531 -4.07 -2.00 9.34
N LEU A 532 -5.39 -1.85 9.44
CA LEU A 532 -6.00 -0.70 10.11
C LEU A 532 -6.64 -1.04 11.43
N TYR A 533 -6.42 -2.24 11.86
CA TYR A 533 -6.98 -2.64 13.11
C TYR A 533 -6.39 -1.78 14.22
N ASN A 534 -7.22 -1.14 15.00
CA ASN A 534 -6.82 -0.50 16.22
C ASN A 534 -7.30 -1.32 17.44
N GLU A 535 -6.74 -1.03 18.60
CA GLU A 535 -6.84 -1.81 19.82
C GLU A 535 -8.26 -2.13 20.32
N GLN A 536 -9.25 -1.44 19.82
CA GLN A 536 -10.60 -1.50 20.39
C GLN A 536 -11.57 -2.40 19.63
N GLN A 537 -11.15 -2.97 18.48
CA GLN A 537 -12.07 -3.51 17.50
C GLN A 537 -12.17 -5.02 17.36
N ALA A 538 -11.45 -5.80 18.15
CA ALA A 538 -11.58 -7.24 18.04
C ALA A 538 -12.86 -7.75 18.71
N SER A 539 -13.99 -7.44 18.13
CA SER A 539 -15.22 -8.18 18.44
C SER A 539 -15.26 -9.49 17.64
N ALA A 540 -15.94 -10.51 18.15
CA ALA A 540 -16.12 -11.76 17.44
C ALA A 540 -16.82 -11.53 16.07
N ASP A 541 -17.79 -10.63 16.04
CA ASP A 541 -18.54 -10.30 14.83
C ASP A 541 -17.65 -9.70 13.75
N PHE A 542 -16.68 -8.86 14.15
CA PHE A 542 -15.73 -8.25 13.23
C PHE A 542 -14.72 -9.29 12.71
N MET A 543 -14.23 -10.17 13.59
CA MET A 543 -13.35 -11.28 13.21
C MET A 543 -14.05 -12.27 12.28
N GLU A 544 -15.32 -12.55 12.53
CA GLU A 544 -16.15 -13.42 11.69
C GLU A 544 -16.34 -12.81 10.30
N GLN A 545 -16.65 -11.51 10.22
CA GLN A 545 -16.76 -10.79 8.94
C GLN A 545 -15.46 -10.80 8.16
N ALA A 546 -14.34 -10.54 8.82
CA ALA A 546 -13.02 -10.57 8.18
C ALA A 546 -12.65 -11.97 7.68
N SER A 547 -13.05 -13.02 8.42
CA SER A 547 -12.79 -14.42 8.06
C SER A 547 -13.69 -14.97 6.95
N ALA A 548 -14.82 -14.32 6.70
CA ALA A 548 -15.82 -14.81 5.72
C ALA A 548 -15.40 -14.62 4.26
N GLY A 549 -14.22 -14.07 3.98
CA GLY A 549 -13.73 -13.86 2.61
C GLY A 549 -14.66 -12.97 1.78
N THR A 550 -15.34 -12.02 2.42
CA THR A 550 -16.21 -11.08 1.72
C THR A 550 -15.38 -10.19 0.82
N ASP A 551 -15.80 -10.09 -0.42
CA ASP A 551 -15.24 -9.14 -1.37
C ASP A 551 -15.41 -7.72 -0.82
N HIS A 552 -14.31 -7.06 -0.46
CA HIS A 552 -14.31 -5.74 0.19
C HIS A 552 -14.57 -4.60 -0.79
N HIS A 553 -15.40 -4.84 -1.80
CA HIS A 553 -15.85 -3.76 -2.65
C HIS A 553 -16.68 -2.76 -1.85
N PHE A 554 -16.29 -1.50 -1.97
CA PHE A 554 -17.06 -0.41 -1.42
C PHE A 554 -18.49 -0.45 -1.97
N VAL A 555 -19.46 -0.68 -1.08
CA VAL A 555 -20.90 -0.60 -1.43
C VAL A 555 -21.36 0.82 -1.13
N TYR A 556 -21.69 1.56 -2.18
CA TYR A 556 -22.32 2.88 -2.00
C TYR A 556 -23.62 2.72 -1.23
N PRO A 557 -23.78 3.44 -0.11
CA PRO A 557 -25.04 3.40 0.62
C PRO A 557 -26.18 3.96 -0.26
N ALA A 558 -27.36 3.43 -0.08
CA ALA A 558 -28.54 3.97 -0.72
C ALA A 558 -28.74 5.42 -0.26
N ARG A 559 -28.88 6.33 -1.22
CA ARG A 559 -29.21 7.76 -1.13
C ARG A 559 -29.08 8.40 0.26
N THR A 560 -27.97 9.08 0.49
CA THR A 560 -27.78 9.97 1.64
C THR A 560 -27.48 11.37 1.15
N ASP A 561 -28.00 12.37 1.81
CA ASP A 561 -27.59 13.74 1.54
C ASP A 561 -26.17 13.96 2.07
N GLN A 562 -25.32 14.55 1.27
CA GLN A 562 -23.90 14.74 1.55
C GLN A 562 -23.58 16.23 1.58
N TYR A 563 -22.87 16.66 2.61
CA TYR A 563 -22.47 18.05 2.81
C TYR A 563 -20.99 18.15 3.18
N ALA A 564 -20.40 19.31 2.90
CA ALA A 564 -19.02 19.61 3.31
C ALA A 564 -18.92 21.00 3.93
N VAL A 565 -18.09 21.12 4.96
CA VAL A 565 -17.66 22.40 5.54
C VAL A 565 -16.15 22.47 5.46
N LEU A 566 -15.65 23.41 4.67
CA LEU A 566 -14.23 23.58 4.36
C LEU A 566 -13.73 24.87 4.98
N VAL A 567 -12.70 24.80 5.83
CA VAL A 567 -12.25 25.93 6.64
C VAL A 567 -10.76 26.21 6.43
N GLN A 568 -10.47 27.42 5.99
CA GLN A 568 -9.14 28.02 6.11
C GLN A 568 -9.00 28.70 7.47
N GLY A 569 -8.16 28.13 8.35
CA GLY A 569 -8.01 28.58 9.74
C GLY A 569 -7.04 29.75 9.94
N SER A 570 -6.34 30.19 8.91
CA SER A 570 -5.30 31.26 8.99
C SER A 570 -5.52 32.33 7.93
N ASP A 571 -4.97 33.51 8.13
CA ASP A 571 -5.04 34.60 7.17
C ASP A 571 -3.63 35.11 6.78
N GLY A 572 -3.58 36.06 5.84
CA GLY A 572 -2.34 36.66 5.36
C GLY A 572 -1.60 35.83 4.33
N TYR A 573 -0.91 36.52 3.41
CA TYR A 573 -0.28 35.91 2.22
C TYR A 573 0.78 34.84 2.53
N ILE A 574 1.42 34.90 3.69
CA ILE A 574 2.39 33.87 4.13
C ILE A 574 1.73 32.49 4.32
N ASN A 575 0.41 32.50 4.55
CA ASN A 575 -0.42 31.33 4.74
C ASN A 575 -1.21 30.93 3.47
N TYR A 576 -0.72 31.36 2.31
CA TYR A 576 -1.33 31.07 1.00
C TYR A 576 -1.69 29.60 0.79
N ARG A 577 -0.82 28.69 1.26
CA ARG A 577 -1.01 27.25 1.13
C ARG A 577 -2.32 26.76 1.75
N HIS A 578 -2.75 27.31 2.88
CA HIS A 578 -3.99 26.90 3.54
C HIS A 578 -5.22 27.27 2.72
N GLN A 579 -5.18 28.36 1.95
CA GLN A 579 -6.21 28.68 0.97
C GLN A 579 -6.18 27.69 -0.21
N ALA A 580 -4.99 27.38 -0.71
CA ALA A 580 -4.83 26.43 -1.79
C ALA A 580 -5.34 25.02 -1.41
N ASP A 581 -5.12 24.58 -0.17
CA ASP A 581 -5.60 23.30 0.35
C ASP A 581 -7.13 23.23 0.37
N VAL A 582 -7.81 24.21 0.98
CA VAL A 582 -9.29 24.19 1.05
C VAL A 582 -9.92 24.28 -0.34
N LEU A 583 -9.30 25.06 -1.26
CA LEU A 583 -9.76 25.15 -2.64
C LEU A 583 -9.52 23.85 -3.42
N ASN A 584 -8.43 23.14 -3.13
CA ASN A 584 -8.14 21.84 -3.75
C ASN A 584 -9.18 20.78 -3.34
N ILE A 585 -9.54 20.72 -2.06
CA ILE A 585 -10.66 19.87 -1.56
C ILE A 585 -11.98 20.32 -2.20
N TYR A 586 -12.25 21.62 -2.26
CA TYR A 586 -13.45 22.15 -2.92
C TYR A 586 -13.55 21.65 -4.37
N GLN A 587 -12.49 21.78 -5.16
CA GLN A 587 -12.47 21.30 -6.54
C GLN A 587 -12.60 19.78 -6.65
N ALA A 588 -12.07 19.03 -5.70
CA ALA A 588 -12.26 17.57 -5.64
C ALA A 588 -13.73 17.21 -5.42
N LEU A 589 -14.42 17.88 -4.50
CA LEU A 589 -15.86 17.71 -4.25
C LEU A 589 -16.70 18.06 -5.49
N ARG A 590 -16.40 19.19 -6.15
CA ARG A 590 -17.09 19.61 -7.38
C ARG A 590 -16.92 18.57 -8.51
N ARG A 591 -15.72 18.01 -8.68
CA ARG A 591 -15.48 16.88 -9.59
C ARG A 591 -16.23 15.62 -9.17
N GLY A 592 -16.40 15.42 -7.86
CA GLY A 592 -17.20 14.33 -7.27
C GLY A 592 -18.70 14.46 -7.49
N GLY A 593 -19.18 15.59 -8.07
CA GLY A 593 -20.56 15.81 -8.39
C GLY A 593 -21.35 16.65 -7.37
N PHE A 594 -20.70 17.20 -6.33
CA PHE A 594 -21.32 18.16 -5.44
C PHE A 594 -21.68 19.42 -6.22
N ASP A 595 -22.87 19.93 -6.00
CA ASP A 595 -23.17 21.33 -6.30
C ASP A 595 -22.75 22.25 -5.14
N ASP A 596 -22.80 23.53 -5.38
CA ASP A 596 -22.32 24.52 -4.42
C ASP A 596 -23.17 24.60 -3.16
N ASP A 597 -24.45 24.36 -3.27
CA ASP A 597 -25.41 24.40 -2.14
C ASP A 597 -25.11 23.32 -1.07
N HIS A 598 -24.29 22.35 -1.38
CA HIS A 598 -23.85 21.28 -0.47
C HIS A 598 -22.44 21.50 0.13
N ILE A 599 -21.80 22.62 -0.21
CA ILE A 599 -20.45 22.95 0.27
C ILE A 599 -20.50 24.31 0.96
N ILE A 600 -20.05 24.39 2.20
CA ILE A 600 -19.83 25.66 2.90
C ILE A 600 -18.34 25.95 2.86
N LEU A 601 -17.93 26.93 2.06
CA LEU A 601 -16.53 27.34 1.88
C LEU A 601 -16.21 28.60 2.71
N ILE A 602 -15.28 28.47 3.65
CA ILE A 602 -14.83 29.53 4.55
C ILE A 602 -13.35 29.79 4.27
N THR A 603 -13.03 30.91 3.63
CA THR A 603 -11.66 31.25 3.23
C THR A 603 -11.43 32.76 3.18
N ASP A 604 -10.18 33.22 3.20
CA ASP A 604 -9.82 34.63 3.03
C ASP A 604 -10.08 35.08 1.57
N ALA A 605 -11.18 35.78 1.35
CA ALA A 605 -11.59 36.23 0.02
C ALA A 605 -10.62 37.22 -0.65
N THR A 606 -9.65 37.79 0.09
CA THR A 606 -8.71 38.80 -0.44
C THR A 606 -7.32 38.27 -0.74
N MET A 607 -6.98 37.08 -0.28
CA MET A 607 -5.61 36.54 -0.36
C MET A 607 -5.12 36.42 -1.80
N ALA A 608 -5.94 35.88 -2.70
CA ALA A 608 -5.60 35.71 -4.10
C ALA A 608 -5.30 37.05 -4.81
N ALA A 609 -5.96 38.15 -4.40
CA ALA A 609 -5.82 39.47 -5.01
C ALA A 609 -4.66 40.30 -4.43
N GLN A 610 -3.90 39.77 -3.45
CA GLN A 610 -2.79 40.49 -2.85
C GLN A 610 -1.67 40.76 -3.86
N SER A 611 -1.05 41.97 -3.78
CA SER A 611 -0.01 42.41 -4.70
C SER A 611 1.28 41.55 -4.66
N ARG A 612 1.47 40.78 -3.60
CA ARG A 612 2.57 39.80 -3.49
C ARG A 612 2.35 38.53 -4.31
N ASN A 613 1.11 38.23 -4.70
CA ASN A 613 0.82 37.09 -5.55
C ASN A 613 1.35 37.40 -6.99
N PRO A 614 2.27 36.60 -7.52
CA PRO A 614 2.80 36.83 -8.88
C PRO A 614 1.73 36.76 -9.97
N GLU A 615 0.65 36.02 -9.70
CA GLU A 615 -0.53 35.92 -10.55
C GLU A 615 -1.78 36.41 -9.78
N PRO A 616 -1.95 37.73 -9.59
CA PRO A 616 -3.07 38.24 -8.78
C PRO A 616 -4.42 37.76 -9.30
N GLY A 617 -5.24 37.25 -8.39
CA GLY A 617 -6.56 36.70 -8.73
C GLY A 617 -6.55 35.20 -9.05
N THR A 618 -5.41 34.51 -8.89
CA THR A 618 -5.32 33.05 -9.04
C THR A 618 -4.81 32.41 -7.74
N VAL A 619 -5.16 31.12 -7.53
CA VAL A 619 -4.62 30.30 -6.46
C VAL A 619 -4.25 28.94 -7.05
N ARG A 620 -2.98 28.54 -6.83
CA ARG A 620 -2.45 27.26 -7.30
C ARG A 620 -1.78 26.50 -6.16
N ASN A 621 -1.87 25.18 -6.14
CA ASN A 621 -1.20 24.33 -5.15
C ASN A 621 0.15 23.78 -5.61
N ALA A 622 0.55 24.03 -6.86
CA ALA A 622 1.85 23.67 -7.42
C ALA A 622 2.28 24.67 -8.49
N PRO A 623 3.59 24.83 -8.77
CA PRO A 623 4.08 25.63 -9.89
C PRO A 623 3.50 25.15 -11.22
N GLY A 624 2.84 26.05 -11.97
CA GLY A 624 2.19 25.69 -13.24
C GLY A 624 0.92 24.86 -13.12
N GLY A 625 0.47 24.56 -11.91
CA GLY A 625 -0.81 23.87 -11.64
C GLY A 625 -2.03 24.69 -12.08
N PRO A 626 -3.23 24.12 -12.03
CA PRO A 626 -4.46 24.82 -12.39
C PRO A 626 -4.81 25.94 -11.39
N ASP A 627 -5.56 26.93 -11.84
CA ASP A 627 -6.15 27.91 -10.91
C ASP A 627 -7.32 27.29 -10.15
N LEU A 628 -7.13 27.08 -8.84
CA LEU A 628 -8.12 26.46 -7.96
C LEU A 628 -9.34 27.33 -7.65
N LEU A 629 -9.29 28.64 -7.93
CA LEU A 629 -10.48 29.48 -7.91
C LEU A 629 -11.46 29.10 -9.04
N GLY A 630 -10.96 28.48 -10.06
CA GLY A 630 -11.76 27.91 -11.14
C GLY A 630 -12.37 28.95 -12.08
N GLY A 631 -13.49 28.60 -12.70
CA GLY A 631 -14.14 29.41 -13.74
C GLY A 631 -13.86 28.92 -15.14
N THR A 632 -13.38 27.67 -15.27
CA THR A 632 -13.18 26.96 -16.53
C THR A 632 -14.18 25.80 -16.66
N ASP A 633 -14.26 25.21 -17.87
CA ASP A 633 -15.12 24.03 -18.11
C ASP A 633 -14.73 22.82 -17.25
N GLN A 634 -13.46 22.75 -16.82
CA GLN A 634 -12.92 21.63 -16.01
C GLN A 634 -12.94 21.90 -14.50
N LEU A 635 -12.84 23.18 -14.11
CA LEU A 635 -12.82 23.60 -12.71
C LEU A 635 -13.90 24.68 -12.50
N PRO A 636 -15.04 24.34 -11.87
CA PRO A 636 -16.08 25.30 -11.57
C PRO A 636 -15.55 26.45 -10.71
N LYS A 637 -16.12 27.64 -10.89
CA LYS A 637 -15.75 28.78 -10.05
C LYS A 637 -16.07 28.47 -8.58
N ALA A 638 -15.09 28.69 -7.70
CA ALA A 638 -15.30 28.58 -6.28
C ALA A 638 -16.22 29.69 -5.76
N VAL A 639 -17.20 29.32 -4.95
CA VAL A 639 -18.13 30.22 -4.29
C VAL A 639 -17.78 30.24 -2.81
N VAL A 640 -17.43 31.42 -2.31
CA VAL A 640 -17.06 31.63 -0.90
C VAL A 640 -18.31 32.07 -0.14
N ASP A 641 -18.73 31.27 0.85
CA ASP A 641 -19.90 31.59 1.69
C ASP A 641 -19.57 32.62 2.76
N TYR A 642 -18.34 32.47 3.34
CA TYR A 642 -17.87 33.37 4.39
C TYR A 642 -16.41 33.76 4.18
N ASP A 643 -16.16 35.06 4.34
CA ASP A 643 -14.78 35.51 4.54
C ASP A 643 -14.30 35.08 5.95
N SER A 644 -13.23 34.30 6.04
CA SER A 644 -12.71 33.83 7.31
C SER A 644 -12.39 34.95 8.31
N ARG A 645 -12.11 36.17 7.80
CA ARG A 645 -11.79 37.34 8.61
C ARG A 645 -13.00 37.90 9.37
N ASP A 646 -14.22 37.59 8.94
CA ASP A 646 -15.46 38.06 9.55
C ASP A 646 -16.01 37.10 10.61
N LEU A 647 -15.35 35.92 10.77
CA LEU A 647 -15.78 34.87 11.67
C LEU A 647 -14.83 34.68 12.86
N SER A 648 -15.33 34.04 13.90
CA SER A 648 -14.58 33.48 15.02
C SER A 648 -14.65 31.93 14.98
N ALA A 649 -13.73 31.25 15.71
CA ALA A 649 -13.79 29.80 15.84
C ALA A 649 -15.15 29.30 16.40
N ARG A 650 -15.81 30.10 17.23
CA ARG A 650 -17.17 29.79 17.74
C ARG A 650 -18.22 29.84 16.63
N ASP A 651 -18.08 30.77 15.69
CA ASP A 651 -19.00 30.85 14.56
C ASP A 651 -18.89 29.59 13.68
N ILE A 652 -17.67 29.00 13.54
CA ILE A 652 -17.48 27.72 12.85
C ILE A 652 -18.24 26.60 13.57
N ALA A 653 -18.19 26.56 14.91
CA ALA A 653 -18.95 25.57 15.68
C ALA A 653 -20.48 25.78 15.50
N ASP A 654 -20.94 27.02 15.47
CA ASP A 654 -22.37 27.34 15.25
C ASP A 654 -22.83 26.98 13.84
N ILE A 655 -21.96 27.18 12.80
CA ILE A 655 -22.22 26.75 11.43
C ILE A 655 -22.35 25.22 11.36
N LEU A 656 -21.40 24.47 11.96
CA LEU A 656 -21.42 23.02 12.01
C LEU A 656 -22.68 22.47 12.75
N MET A 657 -23.12 23.14 13.81
CA MET A 657 -24.31 22.75 14.57
C MET A 657 -25.64 23.23 13.94
N GLY A 658 -25.61 23.86 12.76
CA GLY A 658 -26.80 24.33 12.07
C GLY A 658 -27.51 25.55 12.74
N ARG A 659 -26.79 26.37 13.50
CA ARG A 659 -27.33 27.49 14.27
C ARG A 659 -27.35 28.78 13.43
N ALA A 660 -28.33 28.88 12.56
CA ALA A 660 -28.47 30.05 11.72
C ALA A 660 -28.75 31.32 12.51
N SER A 661 -28.22 32.44 12.04
CA SER A 661 -28.49 33.79 12.58
C SER A 661 -28.40 34.83 11.45
N SER A 662 -28.73 36.10 11.72
CA SER A 662 -28.56 37.15 10.73
C SER A 662 -27.09 37.34 10.30
N ARG A 663 -26.16 36.99 11.14
CA ARG A 663 -24.72 37.02 10.85
C ARG A 663 -24.24 35.70 10.17
N LEU A 664 -24.88 34.59 10.47
CA LEU A 664 -24.57 33.26 9.93
C LEU A 664 -25.77 32.71 9.16
N PRO A 665 -26.09 33.27 7.97
CA PRO A 665 -27.25 32.84 7.19
C PRO A 665 -27.10 31.47 6.55
N VAL A 666 -25.87 31.02 6.26
CA VAL A 666 -25.57 29.74 5.66
C VAL A 666 -24.98 28.82 6.74
N VAL A 667 -25.67 27.74 7.07
CA VAL A 667 -25.24 26.79 8.09
C VAL A 667 -25.46 25.36 7.61
N LEU A 668 -24.72 24.42 8.17
CA LEU A 668 -24.82 23.00 7.84
C LEU A 668 -26.26 22.50 8.14
N PRO A 669 -26.98 21.96 7.15
CA PRO A 669 -28.24 21.27 7.40
C PRO A 669 -28.04 20.07 8.33
N GLN A 670 -28.91 19.93 9.33
CA GLN A 670 -28.85 18.88 10.33
C GLN A 670 -29.78 17.73 9.97
N GLY A 671 -29.29 16.48 9.98
CA GLY A 671 -30.14 15.32 9.69
C GLY A 671 -29.43 13.99 9.96
N GLU A 672 -30.16 13.03 10.56
CA GLU A 672 -29.65 11.66 10.85
C GLU A 672 -29.37 10.85 9.59
N GLY A 673 -29.75 11.31 8.41
CA GLY A 673 -29.43 10.73 7.11
C GLY A 673 -28.24 11.39 6.41
N HIS A 674 -27.66 12.44 6.97
CA HIS A 674 -26.64 13.24 6.31
C HIS A 674 -25.23 12.68 6.55
N ASN A 675 -24.41 12.62 5.51
CA ASN A 675 -22.97 12.43 5.61
C ASN A 675 -22.28 13.79 5.51
N VAL A 676 -21.36 14.07 6.42
CA VAL A 676 -20.71 15.38 6.52
C VAL A 676 -19.20 15.22 6.44
N LEU A 677 -18.56 15.99 5.55
CA LEU A 677 -17.11 16.19 5.56
C LEU A 677 -16.81 17.52 6.26
N PHE A 678 -15.99 17.49 7.30
CA PHE A 678 -15.40 18.68 7.91
C PHE A 678 -13.90 18.70 7.65
N TYR A 679 -13.43 19.69 6.88
CA TYR A 679 -12.04 19.84 6.53
C TYR A 679 -11.47 21.14 7.08
N TRP A 680 -10.26 21.06 7.69
CA TRP A 680 -9.58 22.21 8.25
C TRP A 680 -8.11 22.25 7.81
N SER A 681 -7.68 23.35 7.16
CA SER A 681 -6.29 23.69 6.91
C SER A 681 -5.89 24.97 7.64
N GLY A 682 -4.77 24.96 8.35
CA GLY A 682 -4.30 26.09 9.15
C GLY A 682 -3.16 25.71 10.09
N HIS A 683 -2.83 26.59 11.02
CA HIS A 683 -1.89 26.30 12.08
C HIS A 683 -2.53 25.50 13.23
N GLY A 684 -1.69 24.78 13.97
CA GLY A 684 -2.08 24.07 15.18
C GLY A 684 -1.18 24.45 16.36
N ARG A 685 -1.74 24.32 17.56
CA ARG A 685 -1.05 24.62 18.82
C ARG A 685 -1.33 23.52 19.84
N SER A 686 -0.31 23.17 20.61
CA SER A 686 -0.44 22.25 21.76
C SER A 686 -0.43 23.00 23.08
N GLN A 687 -0.97 22.42 24.15
CA GLN A 687 -0.92 22.94 25.50
C GLN A 687 0.51 23.27 25.98
N SER A 688 1.50 22.54 25.51
CA SER A 688 2.91 22.77 25.86
C SER A 688 3.43 24.13 25.38
N GLN A 689 2.76 24.76 24.42
CA GLN A 689 3.10 26.07 23.87
C GLN A 689 2.31 27.21 24.54
N GLY A 690 1.56 26.90 25.59
CA GLY A 690 0.71 27.84 26.33
C GLY A 690 -0.68 27.97 25.70
N GLY A 691 -1.70 27.61 26.42
CA GLY A 691 -3.10 27.67 25.97
C GLY A 691 -3.78 26.31 25.97
N ALA A 692 -4.57 26.01 24.94
CA ALA A 692 -5.26 24.75 24.74
C ALA A 692 -4.70 23.99 23.54
N ASP A 693 -5.03 22.70 23.42
CA ASP A 693 -4.89 21.97 22.16
C ASP A 693 -5.95 22.50 21.20
N GLU A 694 -5.52 23.16 20.13
CA GLU A 694 -6.42 23.90 19.24
C GLU A 694 -5.92 23.96 17.80
N PHE A 695 -6.85 23.98 16.86
CA PHE A 695 -6.64 24.54 15.53
C PHE A 695 -6.66 26.04 15.65
N VAL A 696 -5.53 26.68 15.37
CA VAL A 696 -5.36 28.13 15.52
C VAL A 696 -6.31 28.87 14.57
N TRP A 697 -6.98 29.89 15.07
CA TRP A 697 -7.85 30.73 14.28
C TRP A 697 -7.17 32.07 13.97
N ARG A 698 -6.88 32.33 12.68
CA ARG A 698 -6.34 33.59 12.17
C ARG A 698 -5.04 34.08 12.84
N ASP A 699 -4.21 33.18 13.27
CA ASP A 699 -2.97 33.48 14.02
C ASP A 699 -3.20 34.27 15.33
N ASP A 700 -4.42 34.21 15.87
CA ASP A 700 -4.80 34.86 17.12
C ASP A 700 -4.12 34.24 18.37
N TYR A 701 -4.32 34.89 19.51
CA TYR A 701 -3.72 34.45 20.77
C TYR A 701 -4.23 33.05 21.20
N ALA A 702 -3.41 32.37 22.00
CA ALA A 702 -3.71 31.06 22.51
C ALA A 702 -5.09 31.01 23.21
N GLY A 703 -5.89 29.97 22.90
CA GLY A 703 -7.24 29.74 23.47
C GLY A 703 -8.38 30.41 22.72
N GLN A 704 -8.14 31.08 21.60
CA GLN A 704 -9.17 31.65 20.73
C GLN A 704 -9.42 30.79 19.47
N GLY A 705 -8.64 29.72 19.28
CA GLY A 705 -8.78 28.78 18.19
C GLY A 705 -9.96 27.79 18.39
N PHE A 706 -10.09 26.88 17.43
CA PHE A 706 -11.05 25.80 17.50
C PHE A 706 -10.45 24.66 18.36
N THR A 707 -10.81 24.67 19.65
CA THR A 707 -10.18 23.80 20.64
C THR A 707 -10.71 22.35 20.56
N ALA A 708 -9.94 21.40 21.09
CA ALA A 708 -10.35 20.00 21.25
C ALA A 708 -11.70 19.86 21.98
N SER A 709 -11.91 20.63 23.06
CA SER A 709 -13.20 20.64 23.78
C SER A 709 -14.34 21.20 22.94
N MET A 710 -14.08 22.22 22.11
CA MET A 710 -15.07 22.77 21.17
C MET A 710 -15.44 21.75 20.10
N LEU A 711 -14.45 21.05 19.53
CA LEU A 711 -14.69 19.97 18.55
C LEU A 711 -15.58 18.89 19.15
N ARG A 712 -15.26 18.38 20.35
CA ARG A 712 -16.10 17.37 21.02
C ARG A 712 -17.53 17.85 21.26
N GLN A 713 -17.67 19.06 21.78
CA GLN A 713 -18.99 19.64 22.03
C GLN A 713 -19.79 19.79 20.71
N THR A 714 -19.15 20.25 19.65
CA THR A 714 -19.75 20.44 18.35
C THR A 714 -20.21 19.10 17.77
N ALA A 715 -19.31 18.13 17.65
CA ALA A 715 -19.61 16.81 17.10
C ALA A 715 -20.72 16.09 17.88
N SER A 716 -20.73 16.22 19.23
CA SER A 716 -21.77 15.61 20.08
C SER A 716 -23.17 16.27 19.95
N GLN A 717 -23.26 17.48 19.41
CA GLN A 717 -24.52 18.20 19.22
C GLN A 717 -25.01 18.22 17.78
N MET A 718 -24.15 17.90 16.82
CA MET A 718 -24.53 17.76 15.42
C MET A 718 -25.46 16.55 15.24
N LYS A 719 -26.31 16.64 14.20
CA LYS A 719 -27.09 15.49 13.73
C LYS A 719 -26.62 15.10 12.35
N PHE A 720 -26.05 13.91 12.27
CA PHE A 720 -25.50 13.31 11.05
C PHE A 720 -25.72 11.80 11.09
N ARG A 721 -25.60 11.14 9.96
CA ARG A 721 -25.42 9.68 9.86
C ARG A 721 -23.95 9.33 10.08
N LYS A 722 -23.07 10.04 9.36
CA LYS A 722 -21.62 9.88 9.45
C LYS A 722 -20.91 11.23 9.32
N LEU A 723 -19.84 11.41 10.08
CA LEU A 723 -18.98 12.60 10.04
C LEU A 723 -17.54 12.15 9.78
N CYS A 724 -16.94 12.69 8.71
CA CYS A 724 -15.52 12.55 8.42
C CYS A 724 -14.83 13.89 8.70
N ILE A 725 -13.78 13.88 9.50
CA ILE A 725 -12.96 15.06 9.80
C ILE A 725 -11.57 14.83 9.19
N ALA A 726 -11.09 15.80 8.41
CA ALA A 726 -9.71 15.80 7.92
C ALA A 726 -9.03 17.12 8.32
N ALA A 727 -7.87 17.04 8.97
CA ALA A 727 -7.22 18.18 9.58
C ALA A 727 -5.72 18.22 9.25
N GLU A 728 -5.28 19.34 8.69
CA GLU A 728 -3.88 19.59 8.33
C GLU A 728 -3.02 20.06 9.49
N PRO A 729 -3.52 20.80 10.52
CA PRO A 729 -2.69 21.54 11.46
C PRO A 729 -1.62 20.74 12.21
N CYS A 730 -0.51 21.41 12.54
CA CYS A 730 0.48 20.91 13.50
C CYS A 730 -0.20 20.39 14.78
N TYR A 731 0.30 19.28 15.35
CA TYR A 731 -0.29 18.65 16.55
C TYR A 731 -1.77 18.24 16.39
N GLY A 732 -2.23 18.11 15.15
CA GLY A 732 -3.64 17.94 14.79
C GLY A 732 -4.32 16.76 15.48
N GLU A 733 -3.58 15.66 15.72
CA GLU A 733 -4.06 14.52 16.48
C GLU A 733 -4.60 14.92 17.87
N ARG A 734 -4.00 15.89 18.57
CA ARG A 734 -4.46 16.32 19.90
C ARG A 734 -5.90 16.85 19.86
N VAL A 735 -6.24 17.53 18.78
CA VAL A 735 -7.59 18.10 18.61
C VAL A 735 -8.56 17.03 18.15
N ILE A 736 -8.19 16.22 17.14
CA ILE A 736 -9.11 15.21 16.60
C ILE A 736 -9.39 14.06 17.58
N ARG A 737 -8.48 13.72 18.49
CA ARG A 737 -8.75 12.74 19.58
C ARG A 737 -9.95 13.09 20.45
N ALA A 738 -10.35 14.35 20.45
CA ALA A 738 -11.54 14.76 21.21
C ALA A 738 -12.85 14.09 20.75
N ILE A 739 -12.88 13.49 19.55
CA ILE A 739 -14.05 12.77 19.04
C ILE A 739 -14.10 11.30 19.41
N GLU A 740 -13.08 10.77 20.08
CA GLU A 740 -13.03 9.38 20.50
C GLU A 740 -14.30 8.98 21.26
N GLY A 741 -14.85 7.82 20.90
CA GLY A 741 -16.10 7.29 21.46
C GLY A 741 -17.39 7.89 20.90
N ILE A 742 -17.35 8.82 19.92
CA ILE A 742 -18.58 9.34 19.28
C ILE A 742 -18.94 8.42 18.10
N PRO A 743 -20.10 7.74 18.12
CA PRO A 743 -20.47 6.83 17.03
C PRO A 743 -20.61 7.53 15.68
N GLY A 744 -20.18 6.87 14.62
CA GLY A 744 -20.32 7.35 13.25
C GLY A 744 -19.36 8.49 12.87
N VAL A 745 -18.36 8.81 13.71
CA VAL A 745 -17.33 9.81 13.43
C VAL A 745 -16.00 9.13 13.18
N ILE A 746 -15.30 9.58 12.12
CA ILE A 746 -13.90 9.23 11.84
C ILE A 746 -13.10 10.51 11.62
N ALA A 747 -11.85 10.55 12.05
CA ALA A 747 -11.01 11.71 11.81
C ALA A 747 -9.60 11.30 11.39
N MET A 748 -9.00 12.08 10.49
CA MET A 748 -7.60 11.98 10.08
C MET A 748 -6.88 13.30 10.28
N SER A 749 -5.60 13.24 10.62
CA SER A 749 -4.73 14.41 10.77
C SER A 749 -3.40 14.19 10.05
N GLY A 750 -2.82 15.25 9.51
CA GLY A 750 -1.51 15.24 8.86
C GLY A 750 -0.33 15.19 9.83
N ALA A 751 -0.56 15.37 11.13
CA ALA A 751 0.49 15.35 12.14
C ALA A 751 0.05 14.70 13.45
N SER A 752 0.98 13.99 14.09
CA SER A 752 0.77 13.37 15.40
C SER A 752 0.69 14.40 16.53
N ALA A 753 0.35 13.92 17.73
CA ALA A 753 0.23 14.74 18.94
C ALA A 753 1.53 15.43 19.36
N ALA A 754 2.68 15.03 18.85
CA ALA A 754 3.99 15.50 19.29
C ALA A 754 4.75 16.36 18.25
N GLU A 755 4.20 16.55 17.05
CA GLU A 755 4.95 17.11 15.93
C GLU A 755 4.18 18.16 15.11
N GLN A 756 4.92 18.81 14.23
CA GLN A 756 4.38 19.77 13.27
C GLN A 756 4.07 19.09 11.94
N SER A 757 3.04 19.55 11.24
CA SER A 757 2.79 19.26 9.83
C SER A 757 3.73 20.06 8.92
N TRP A 758 3.88 19.59 7.67
CA TRP A 758 4.84 20.17 6.73
C TRP A 758 4.16 20.66 5.45
N ALA A 759 4.62 21.84 5.01
CA ALA A 759 4.24 22.40 3.72
C ALA A 759 4.96 21.71 2.56
N ASP A 760 4.42 21.85 1.35
CA ASP A 760 4.98 21.35 0.10
C ASP A 760 4.94 22.39 -1.03
N HIS A 761 5.66 22.12 -2.13
CA HIS A 761 5.73 22.97 -3.33
C HIS A 761 6.15 24.43 -3.06
N TRP A 762 7.44 24.63 -2.73
CA TRP A 762 7.99 25.98 -2.60
C TRP A 762 8.04 26.71 -3.95
N ASN A 763 7.47 27.92 -4.01
CA ASN A 763 7.54 28.81 -5.16
C ASN A 763 8.59 29.90 -4.94
N ASN A 764 9.69 29.89 -5.72
CA ASN A 764 10.81 30.83 -5.59
C ASN A 764 10.43 32.28 -5.93
N ASP A 765 9.52 32.49 -6.90
CA ASP A 765 9.12 33.81 -7.35
C ASP A 765 8.18 34.47 -6.35
N ALA A 766 7.21 33.70 -5.87
CA ALA A 766 6.24 34.12 -4.86
C ALA A 766 6.79 34.10 -3.41
N ARG A 767 7.89 33.37 -3.18
CA ARG A 767 8.50 33.12 -1.86
C ARG A 767 7.51 32.61 -0.82
N ILE A 768 6.70 31.62 -1.22
CA ILE A 768 5.72 30.96 -0.38
C ILE A 768 5.69 29.46 -0.64
N TRP A 769 5.19 28.72 0.31
CA TRP A 769 4.71 27.36 0.15
C TRP A 769 3.32 27.37 -0.49
N MET A 770 3.06 26.46 -1.44
CA MET A 770 1.84 26.47 -2.24
C MET A 770 0.76 25.52 -1.74
N CYS A 771 1.11 24.51 -0.95
CA CYS A 771 0.17 23.58 -0.32
C CYS A 771 0.78 22.97 0.94
N ASP A 772 -0.01 22.26 1.70
CA ASP A 772 0.45 21.41 2.79
C ASP A 772 0.43 19.92 2.34
N ARG A 773 1.39 19.16 2.85
CA ARG A 773 1.74 17.84 2.33
C ARG A 773 0.64 16.81 2.52
N PHE A 774 0.07 16.73 3.72
CA PHE A 774 -1.04 15.81 3.98
C PHE A 774 -2.25 16.12 3.10
N SER A 775 -2.61 17.40 3.00
CA SER A 775 -3.74 17.86 2.19
C SER A 775 -3.55 17.54 0.71
N LEU A 776 -2.34 17.74 0.19
CA LEU A 776 -1.98 17.39 -1.18
C LEU A 776 -2.15 15.88 -1.41
N ASN A 777 -1.58 15.05 -0.53
CA ASN A 777 -1.62 13.59 -0.65
C ASN A 777 -3.04 13.03 -0.50
N LEU A 778 -3.82 13.58 0.44
CA LEU A 778 -5.22 13.22 0.61
C LEU A 778 -6.01 13.43 -0.69
N VAL A 779 -5.91 14.64 -1.29
CA VAL A 779 -6.63 14.95 -2.53
C VAL A 779 -6.12 14.12 -3.71
N THR A 780 -4.82 13.90 -3.80
CA THR A 780 -4.23 13.07 -4.86
C THR A 780 -4.78 11.65 -4.79
N CYS A 781 -4.75 11.03 -3.61
CA CYS A 781 -5.30 9.70 -3.41
C CYS A 781 -6.79 9.64 -3.76
N LEU A 782 -7.58 10.61 -3.30
CA LEU A 782 -9.02 10.68 -3.57
C LEU A 782 -9.35 10.89 -5.05
N THR A 783 -8.48 11.58 -5.77
CA THR A 783 -8.67 11.86 -7.20
C THR A 783 -8.27 10.66 -8.06
N ASP A 784 -7.12 10.07 -7.77
CA ASP A 784 -6.55 8.98 -8.55
C ASP A 784 -7.26 7.64 -8.28
N ASN A 785 -7.67 7.43 -7.01
CA ASN A 785 -8.35 6.21 -6.56
C ASN A 785 -9.68 6.50 -5.88
N PRO A 786 -10.69 6.98 -6.59
CA PRO A 786 -11.94 7.44 -6.00
C PRO A 786 -12.80 6.34 -5.37
N GLN A 787 -12.42 5.09 -5.52
CA GLN A 787 -13.06 3.91 -4.92
C GLN A 787 -12.29 3.41 -3.68
N SER A 788 -11.21 4.07 -3.28
CA SER A 788 -10.43 3.68 -2.12
C SER A 788 -11.27 3.66 -0.86
N ASN A 789 -11.03 2.68 -0.02
CA ASN A 789 -11.58 2.62 1.33
C ASN A 789 -10.72 3.48 2.28
N PHE A 790 -11.17 3.67 3.52
CA PHE A 790 -10.42 4.48 4.50
C PHE A 790 -9.06 3.89 4.84
N ARG A 791 -8.94 2.58 4.82
CA ARG A 791 -7.65 1.92 5.00
C ARG A 791 -6.63 2.36 3.95
N ASP A 792 -6.98 2.26 2.69
CA ASP A 792 -6.05 2.55 1.59
C ASP A 792 -5.65 4.01 1.54
N ILE A 793 -6.57 4.92 1.88
CA ILE A 793 -6.27 6.35 1.98
C ILE A 793 -5.34 6.64 3.14
N PHE A 794 -5.61 6.06 4.31
CA PHE A 794 -4.73 6.24 5.46
C PHE A 794 -3.31 5.75 5.13
N LEU A 795 -3.19 4.60 4.47
CA LEU A 795 -1.91 4.08 4.02
C LEU A 795 -1.17 5.02 3.09
N TYR A 796 -1.87 5.47 2.07
CA TYR A 796 -1.32 6.40 1.11
C TYR A 796 -0.82 7.67 1.80
N CYS A 797 -1.66 8.28 2.65
CA CYS A 797 -1.27 9.46 3.40
C CYS A 797 -0.10 9.19 4.36
N ALA A 798 -0.09 8.05 5.06
CA ALA A 798 1.00 7.70 5.97
C ALA A 798 2.34 7.51 5.25
N GLN A 799 2.32 6.96 4.03
CA GLN A 799 3.52 6.78 3.22
C GLN A 799 4.07 8.07 2.61
N HIS A 800 3.18 8.95 2.16
CA HIS A 800 3.56 10.10 1.33
C HIS A 800 3.66 11.41 2.12
N THR A 801 3.08 11.47 3.33
CA THR A 801 3.21 12.65 4.20
C THR A 801 4.57 12.63 4.91
N LEU A 802 5.62 12.97 4.15
CA LEU A 802 7.00 12.96 4.65
C LEU A 802 7.23 14.07 5.68
N GLY A 803 7.94 13.75 6.76
CA GLY A 803 8.31 14.70 7.82
C GLY A 803 7.29 14.82 8.94
N SER A 804 6.08 14.31 8.79
CA SER A 804 5.09 14.15 9.86
C SER A 804 4.33 12.83 9.68
N HIS A 805 3.63 12.40 10.73
CA HIS A 805 2.94 11.12 10.78
C HIS A 805 1.43 11.35 10.70
N ALA A 806 0.83 10.95 9.58
CA ALA A 806 -0.62 10.97 9.45
C ALA A 806 -1.26 10.05 10.49
N LYS A 807 -2.37 10.50 11.08
CA LYS A 807 -3.12 9.80 12.13
C LYS A 807 -4.56 9.58 11.72
N ILE A 808 -5.12 8.46 12.15
CA ILE A 808 -6.54 8.17 12.06
C ILE A 808 -7.07 7.83 13.46
N VAL A 809 -8.21 8.38 13.85
CA VAL A 809 -8.79 8.17 15.18
C VAL A 809 -10.27 7.81 15.09
N ASN A 810 -10.76 7.09 16.11
CA ASN A 810 -12.15 6.68 16.29
C ASN A 810 -12.65 5.68 15.23
N ALA A 811 -11.74 4.94 14.62
CA ALA A 811 -12.07 3.94 13.61
C ALA A 811 -13.04 2.86 14.15
N ASP A 812 -12.89 2.49 15.41
CA ASP A 812 -13.68 1.53 16.16
C ASP A 812 -15.16 1.92 16.36
N HIS A 813 -15.45 3.20 16.40
CA HIS A 813 -16.82 3.73 16.54
C HIS A 813 -17.43 4.18 15.21
N TYR A 814 -16.69 4.08 14.10
CA TYR A 814 -17.13 4.50 12.79
C TYR A 814 -17.73 3.35 11.96
N GLY A 815 -17.09 2.21 11.92
CA GLY A 815 -17.47 1.04 11.13
C GLY A 815 -16.28 0.38 10.44
N ASN A 816 -16.56 -0.59 9.58
CA ASN A 816 -15.52 -1.32 8.87
C ASN A 816 -14.82 -0.44 7.83
N LEU A 817 -13.53 -0.17 8.05
CA LEU A 817 -12.71 0.72 7.20
C LEU A 817 -12.38 0.13 5.82
N PHE A 818 -12.62 -1.14 5.59
CA PHE A 818 -12.42 -1.80 4.30
C PHE A 818 -13.66 -1.72 3.40
N THR A 819 -14.82 -1.61 4.00
CA THR A 819 -16.10 -1.53 3.29
C THR A 819 -16.68 -0.12 3.30
N THR A 820 -16.04 0.81 3.99
CA THR A 820 -16.39 2.23 4.03
C THR A 820 -15.25 3.06 3.47
N GLY A 821 -15.56 4.19 2.87
CA GLY A 821 -14.55 5.04 2.27
C GLY A 821 -15.03 6.48 2.13
N PRO A 822 -14.12 7.38 1.79
CA PRO A 822 -14.41 8.80 1.62
C PRO A 822 -15.37 9.08 0.46
N ALA A 823 -15.60 8.13 -0.45
CA ALA A 823 -16.64 8.26 -1.46
C ALA A 823 -18.02 8.55 -0.86
N GLU A 824 -18.26 8.12 0.40
CA GLU A 824 -19.47 8.49 1.15
C GLU A 824 -19.57 10.00 1.46
N PHE A 825 -18.47 10.74 1.35
CA PHE A 825 -18.34 12.15 1.70
C PHE A 825 -17.94 13.04 0.53
N ILE A 826 -17.33 12.49 -0.53
CA ILE A 826 -16.76 13.27 -1.63
C ILE A 826 -17.44 13.02 -2.98
N ARG A 827 -18.35 12.05 -3.07
CA ARG A 827 -19.14 11.78 -4.26
C ARG A 827 -20.61 11.96 -4.00
N TYR A 828 -21.23 12.84 -4.78
CA TYR A 828 -22.64 13.09 -4.69
C TYR A 828 -23.43 12.09 -5.54
N ASN A 829 -24.20 11.23 -4.87
CA ASN A 829 -24.88 10.08 -5.50
C ASN A 829 -26.21 10.41 -6.21
N ASN A 830 -26.44 11.64 -6.62
CA ASN A 830 -27.71 12.07 -7.24
C ASN A 830 -27.72 12.00 -8.79
N LYS A 831 -26.74 11.32 -9.42
CA LYS A 831 -26.77 11.14 -10.88
C LYS A 831 -26.73 9.68 -11.31
#